data_59400257229a89901a14b1dc2ef0a727
#
_entry.id   59400257229a89901a14b1dc2ef0a727
#
_cell.length_a   1.000
_cell.length_b   1.000
_cell.length_c   1.000
_cell.angle_alpha   90.00
_cell.angle_beta   90.00
_cell.angle_gamma   90.00
#
_symmetry.space_group_name_H-M   'P 1'
#
loop_
_entity.id
_entity.type
_entity.pdbx_description
1 polymer ?
#
loop_
_entity_poly.entity_id
_entity_poly.type
_entity_poly.pdbx_seq_one_letter_code
_entity_poly.pdbx_strand_id
1 'polypeptide(L)'
;MKLEMLVSEKLGKAISESSNQEIYQALMAVVQDMAEQKESNAGKKKVYYVSAEFLIGKLLSNNMINLGIYEDVRKMLAANGKDICEIEEIEAEPSLGNGGLGRLAACFLDSIATLGYNGAGIGLNYHLGLFQQKFADHMQKETKNPWMDRSGWLKRTDVGFPVSFGNMTLQSVMYEILVTGYGNRTNKLQLFDIDSVDESIVQDGISFDKKEIAKNLTLFLYPDDSDEDGRKLRIYQQYFMVSNGAQLILKECEARGCNLYDLSDYAVIQINDTHPTMIIPELIRLLIARGLSVDDAIDVVSRTCAYTNHTILAEALEKWPLHYLQEIVPQLVPIIEILDDKVRRKYADETVAVIDRNDVVHMAHIDIHYGFSVNGVAALHTQILKETELHHFYQLYPEKFNNKTNGITFRRWLLHCNPLLADQITEWIGDGYKKDAAELKKLEKFASDEQSLQHLLQIKKENKHQLSEYLKRTQGIELNENSVFDIQIKRLHEYKRQQMNALYVIYKYLEIKSGKLPKTPITVIFGAKAAPAYVIAKDIIHLILCLQELINQDPEVSPYLNVIMVENYNVTLAEKLIPACDISEQISLASKEASGTGNMKFMLNGAVTLGTEDGANVEIHQFVGDDNIYIFGAKSDEVIAHYEKSDYRPSDYYTKNPMIQKAVEFITGSQMMEIGKKENLERLSSELKKKDWFMTFLDLEDYIRTKERALEDYTDRKTWAKKMLANISNAGFFSSDRTIREYNRDIWKLGD
;
A
#
# COMPACT_ATOMS: atom_id res chain seq x y z
N MET A 1 23.19 -30.48 4.23
CA MET A 1 23.19 -31.55 5.26
C MET A 1 22.44 -31.14 6.53
N LYS A 2 22.84 -30.08 7.28
CA LYS A 2 22.11 -29.69 8.52
C LYS A 2 20.65 -29.27 8.27
N LEU A 3 20.40 -28.44 7.26
CA LEU A 3 19.05 -27.94 6.92
C LEU A 3 18.15 -29.06 6.41
N GLU A 4 18.65 -29.91 5.53
CA GLU A 4 17.95 -31.08 5.02
C GLU A 4 17.55 -32.08 6.13
N MET A 5 18.42 -32.26 7.10
CA MET A 5 18.12 -33.10 8.29
C MET A 5 16.95 -32.48 9.10
N LEU A 6 16.96 -31.17 9.34
CA LEU A 6 15.90 -30.49 10.08
C LEU A 6 14.55 -30.62 9.38
N VAL A 7 14.53 -30.42 8.04
CA VAL A 7 13.29 -30.54 7.26
C VAL A 7 12.81 -32.00 7.24
N SER A 8 13.72 -33.01 7.02
CA SER A 8 13.35 -34.40 7.02
C SER A 8 12.88 -34.88 8.40
N GLU A 9 13.44 -34.35 9.49
CA GLU A 9 12.98 -34.63 10.85
C GLU A 9 11.53 -34.14 11.07
N LYS A 10 11.20 -32.93 10.62
CA LYS A 10 9.82 -32.40 10.68
C LYS A 10 8.86 -33.21 9.79
N LEU A 11 9.33 -33.70 8.65
CA LEU A 11 8.54 -34.54 7.72
C LEU A 11 8.37 -36.01 8.23
N GLY A 12 9.31 -36.52 8.98
CA GLY A 12 9.35 -37.94 9.34
C GLY A 12 9.64 -38.89 8.17
N LYS A 13 10.01 -38.36 6.99
CA LYS A 13 10.33 -39.10 5.75
C LYS A 13 11.23 -38.27 4.83
N ALA A 14 11.68 -38.86 3.72
CA ALA A 14 12.49 -38.14 2.74
C ALA A 14 11.73 -36.99 2.05
N ILE A 15 12.41 -35.91 1.71
CA ILE A 15 11.83 -34.73 1.01
C ILE A 15 11.30 -35.18 -0.37
N SER A 16 12.03 -36.01 -1.09
CA SER A 16 11.63 -36.53 -2.41
C SER A 16 10.32 -37.32 -2.40
N GLU A 17 9.97 -37.95 -1.27
CA GLU A 17 8.77 -38.76 -1.07
C GLU A 17 7.58 -37.94 -0.52
N SER A 18 7.80 -36.67 -0.19
CA SER A 18 6.81 -35.79 0.44
C SER A 18 6.05 -34.98 -0.60
N SER A 19 4.79 -34.68 -0.33
CA SER A 19 4.00 -33.72 -1.12
C SER A 19 4.48 -32.28 -0.88
N ASN A 20 4.22 -31.39 -1.83
CA ASN A 20 4.57 -29.98 -1.67
C ASN A 20 3.90 -29.36 -0.43
N GLN A 21 2.66 -29.78 -0.09
CA GLN A 21 1.95 -29.35 1.12
C GLN A 21 2.69 -29.75 2.40
N GLU A 22 3.15 -30.97 2.50
CA GLU A 22 3.92 -31.46 3.66
C GLU A 22 5.26 -30.72 3.76
N ILE A 23 5.95 -30.52 2.63
CA ILE A 23 7.22 -29.77 2.59
C ILE A 23 7.00 -28.32 3.04
N TYR A 24 5.95 -27.65 2.58
CA TYR A 24 5.60 -26.29 3.01
C TYR A 24 5.45 -26.22 4.54
N GLN A 25 4.68 -27.15 5.13
CA GLN A 25 4.46 -27.18 6.58
C GLN A 25 5.75 -27.41 7.36
N ALA A 26 6.58 -28.35 6.88
CA ALA A 26 7.87 -28.65 7.51
C ALA A 26 8.84 -27.45 7.41
N LEU A 27 8.94 -26.82 6.24
CA LEU A 27 9.78 -25.63 6.05
C LEU A 27 9.30 -24.48 6.92
N MET A 28 8.00 -24.23 6.97
CA MET A 28 7.42 -23.18 7.82
C MET A 28 7.81 -23.41 9.28
N ALA A 29 7.66 -24.63 9.79
CA ALA A 29 8.03 -24.96 11.16
C ALA A 29 9.54 -24.78 11.43
N VAL A 30 10.40 -25.20 10.50
CA VAL A 30 11.86 -25.01 10.62
C VAL A 30 12.22 -23.53 10.62
N VAL A 31 11.62 -22.74 9.73
CA VAL A 31 11.85 -21.28 9.63
C VAL A 31 11.38 -20.56 10.89
N GLN A 32 10.23 -20.94 11.45
CA GLN A 32 9.74 -20.40 12.73
C GLN A 32 10.69 -20.73 13.87
N ASP A 33 11.10 -21.99 14.02
CA ASP A 33 12.06 -22.42 15.06
C ASP A 33 13.38 -21.64 14.95
N MET A 34 13.88 -21.44 13.73
CA MET A 34 15.11 -20.66 13.49
C MET A 34 14.94 -19.17 13.82
N ALA A 35 13.79 -18.58 13.49
CA ALA A 35 13.49 -17.18 13.76
C ALA A 35 13.30 -16.93 15.27
N GLU A 36 12.65 -17.84 15.99
CA GLU A 36 12.46 -17.75 17.45
C GLU A 36 13.79 -17.86 18.23
N GLN A 37 14.81 -18.50 17.65
CA GLN A 37 16.16 -18.56 18.24
C GLN A 37 16.96 -17.27 18.06
N LYS A 38 16.47 -16.31 17.24
CA LYS A 38 17.17 -15.04 17.05
C LYS A 38 16.87 -14.09 18.22
N GLU A 39 17.83 -13.22 18.49
CA GLU A 39 17.65 -12.20 19.50
C GLU A 39 16.58 -11.17 19.06
N SER A 40 15.66 -10.85 19.95
CA SER A 40 14.77 -9.71 19.77
C SER A 40 15.53 -8.40 19.90
N ASN A 41 15.21 -7.43 19.08
CA ASN A 41 15.74 -6.08 19.27
C ASN A 41 15.30 -5.54 20.63
N ALA A 42 16.22 -4.92 21.35
CA ALA A 42 16.00 -4.43 22.69
C ALA A 42 16.58 -3.02 22.85
N GLY A 43 16.08 -2.29 23.83
CA GLY A 43 16.52 -0.94 24.18
C GLY A 43 15.60 -0.35 25.22
N LYS A 44 16.05 0.74 25.88
CA LYS A 44 15.23 1.46 26.86
C LYS A 44 13.94 1.98 26.21
N LYS A 45 14.09 2.63 25.06
CA LYS A 45 12.98 3.20 24.28
C LYS A 45 12.54 2.24 23.17
N LYS A 46 11.24 2.13 22.95
CA LYS A 46 10.62 1.27 21.92
C LYS A 46 9.68 2.09 21.05
N VAL A 47 9.74 1.90 19.75
CA VAL A 47 8.74 2.44 18.83
C VAL A 47 7.57 1.48 18.70
N TYR A 48 6.36 2.02 18.83
CA TYR A 48 5.11 1.34 18.56
C TYR A 48 4.50 1.97 17.31
N TYR A 49 4.54 1.21 16.23
CA TYR A 49 3.97 1.63 14.95
C TYR A 49 2.52 1.18 14.87
N VAL A 50 1.58 2.12 15.10
CA VAL A 50 0.15 1.81 15.19
C VAL A 50 -0.51 2.10 13.85
N SER A 51 -1.09 1.07 13.24
CA SER A 51 -1.69 1.16 11.91
C SER A 51 -2.93 0.28 11.81
N ALA A 52 -3.95 0.77 11.11
CA ALA A 52 -5.13 -0.02 10.78
C ALA A 52 -4.83 -1.19 9.85
N GLU A 53 -3.72 -1.12 9.11
CA GLU A 53 -3.35 -2.10 8.09
C GLU A 53 -1.88 -2.48 8.16
N PHE A 54 -1.61 -3.78 7.89
CA PHE A 54 -0.28 -4.32 7.64
C PHE A 54 -0.35 -5.32 6.49
N LEU A 55 -0.06 -4.86 5.28
CA LEU A 55 -0.07 -5.71 4.09
C LEU A 55 1.26 -6.47 3.95
N ILE A 56 1.45 -7.47 4.79
CA ILE A 56 2.74 -8.16 4.97
C ILE A 56 3.12 -9.09 3.82
N GLY A 57 2.16 -9.57 3.04
CA GLY A 57 2.42 -10.58 1.99
C GLY A 57 2.76 -11.95 2.57
N LYS A 58 3.16 -12.88 1.71
CA LYS A 58 3.64 -14.21 2.12
C LYS A 58 4.95 -14.10 2.88
N LEU A 59 5.15 -14.95 3.88
CA LEU A 59 6.25 -14.82 4.83
C LEU A 59 7.33 -15.89 4.69
N LEU A 60 7.06 -17.07 4.10
CA LEU A 60 8.03 -18.15 4.03
C LEU A 60 9.35 -17.70 3.39
N SER A 61 9.28 -17.24 2.16
CA SER A 61 10.47 -16.82 1.42
C SER A 61 11.09 -15.53 1.95
N ASN A 62 10.25 -14.59 2.38
CA ASN A 62 10.74 -13.37 3.04
C ASN A 62 11.58 -13.71 4.28
N ASN A 63 11.10 -14.60 5.12
CA ASN A 63 11.81 -15.02 6.32
C ASN A 63 13.07 -15.83 5.98
N MET A 64 13.03 -16.71 4.98
CA MET A 64 14.21 -17.43 4.52
C MET A 64 15.31 -16.50 3.99
N ILE A 65 14.94 -15.45 3.27
CA ILE A 65 15.90 -14.42 2.80
C ILE A 65 16.49 -13.67 3.99
N ASN A 66 15.68 -13.23 4.93
CA ASN A 66 16.14 -12.49 6.11
C ASN A 66 17.03 -13.36 7.02
N LEU A 67 16.77 -14.65 7.09
CA LEU A 67 17.60 -15.62 7.84
C LEU A 67 18.83 -16.08 7.05
N GLY A 68 18.98 -15.71 5.78
CA GLY A 68 20.11 -16.07 4.93
C GLY A 68 20.14 -17.53 4.47
N ILE A 69 18.99 -18.21 4.43
CA ILE A 69 18.88 -19.64 4.08
C ILE A 69 18.13 -19.92 2.79
N TYR A 70 17.61 -18.90 2.11
CA TYR A 70 16.75 -19.09 0.92
C TYR A 70 17.44 -19.90 -0.17
N GLU A 71 18.68 -19.58 -0.53
CA GLU A 71 19.43 -20.29 -1.56
C GLU A 71 19.78 -21.74 -1.18
N ASP A 72 20.05 -21.98 0.09
CA ASP A 72 20.31 -23.34 0.59
C ASP A 72 19.05 -24.20 0.51
N VAL A 73 17.89 -23.64 0.86
CA VAL A 73 16.58 -24.30 0.72
C VAL A 73 16.28 -24.57 -0.75
N ARG A 74 16.46 -23.58 -1.63
CA ARG A 74 16.22 -23.74 -3.08
C ARG A 74 17.05 -24.88 -3.67
N LYS A 75 18.36 -24.91 -3.37
CA LYS A 75 19.27 -25.98 -3.82
C LYS A 75 18.90 -27.34 -3.25
N MET A 76 18.55 -27.40 -1.98
CA MET A 76 18.13 -28.63 -1.29
C MET A 76 16.86 -29.21 -1.94
N LEU A 77 15.86 -28.38 -2.20
CA LEU A 77 14.61 -28.77 -2.85
C LEU A 77 14.87 -29.28 -4.28
N ALA A 78 15.64 -28.53 -5.07
CA ALA A 78 15.99 -28.92 -6.43
C ALA A 78 16.73 -30.28 -6.46
N ALA A 79 17.66 -30.54 -5.52
CA ALA A 79 18.35 -31.81 -5.39
C ALA A 79 17.41 -33.01 -5.05
N ASN A 80 16.23 -32.70 -4.49
CA ASN A 80 15.17 -33.67 -4.17
C ASN A 80 14.02 -33.66 -5.21
N GLY A 81 14.22 -33.03 -6.37
CA GLY A 81 13.22 -32.96 -7.45
C GLY A 81 12.01 -32.11 -7.14
N LYS A 82 12.18 -31.10 -6.27
CA LYS A 82 11.10 -30.15 -5.87
C LYS A 82 11.43 -28.74 -6.30
N ASP A 83 10.38 -27.97 -6.62
CA ASP A 83 10.49 -26.58 -6.96
C ASP A 83 10.02 -25.69 -5.80
N ILE A 84 10.89 -24.77 -5.37
CA ILE A 84 10.56 -23.82 -4.30
C ILE A 84 9.37 -22.93 -4.68
N CYS A 85 9.23 -22.55 -5.95
CA CYS A 85 8.13 -21.70 -6.42
C CYS A 85 6.77 -22.38 -6.23
N GLU A 86 6.67 -23.69 -6.50
CA GLU A 86 5.45 -24.47 -6.26
C GLU A 86 5.10 -24.59 -4.78
N ILE A 87 6.12 -24.67 -3.92
CA ILE A 87 5.94 -24.75 -2.47
C ILE A 87 5.50 -23.40 -1.91
N GLU A 88 6.08 -22.28 -2.37
CA GLU A 88 5.67 -20.93 -1.98
C GLU A 88 4.23 -20.62 -2.34
N GLU A 89 3.69 -21.19 -3.41
CA GLU A 89 2.30 -20.97 -3.83
C GLU A 89 1.27 -21.54 -2.85
N ILE A 90 1.65 -22.53 -2.05
CA ILE A 90 0.78 -23.15 -1.05
C ILE A 90 0.41 -22.19 0.08
N GLU A 91 1.32 -21.26 0.41
CA GLU A 91 1.09 -20.28 1.46
C GLU A 91 -0.10 -19.38 1.10
N ALA A 92 -1.05 -19.25 2.03
CA ALA A 92 -2.10 -18.24 1.92
C ALA A 92 -1.51 -16.86 2.25
N GLU A 93 -1.71 -15.89 1.36
CA GLU A 93 -1.31 -14.51 1.63
C GLU A 93 -2.14 -13.95 2.78
N PRO A 94 -1.52 -13.49 3.89
CA PRO A 94 -2.24 -12.82 4.95
C PRO A 94 -2.96 -11.57 4.46
N SER A 95 -4.24 -11.42 4.81
CA SER A 95 -5.09 -10.33 4.34
C SER A 95 -5.35 -9.32 5.45
N LEU A 96 -4.31 -8.58 5.83
CA LEU A 96 -4.31 -7.61 6.93
C LEU A 96 -4.15 -6.17 6.47
N GLY A 97 -4.25 -5.91 5.17
CA GLY A 97 -4.06 -4.58 4.61
C GLY A 97 -4.57 -4.46 3.17
N ASN A 98 -4.59 -3.23 2.67
CA ASN A 98 -5.03 -2.88 1.32
C ASN A 98 -4.19 -1.74 0.73
N GLY A 99 -3.35 -2.05 -0.22
CA GLY A 99 -2.61 -1.04 -0.99
C GLY A 99 -1.45 -0.37 -0.26
N GLY A 100 -1.25 0.94 -0.55
CA GLY A 100 -0.03 1.66 -0.20
C GLY A 100 0.24 1.80 1.29
N LEU A 101 -0.75 2.16 2.08
CA LEU A 101 -0.61 2.37 3.53
C LEU A 101 -0.18 1.10 4.26
N GLY A 102 -0.87 -0.02 4.01
CA GLY A 102 -0.58 -1.30 4.64
C GLY A 102 0.75 -1.89 4.20
N ARG A 103 1.10 -1.77 2.91
CA ARG A 103 2.40 -2.26 2.42
C ARG A 103 3.55 -1.43 2.94
N LEU A 104 3.39 -0.12 3.08
CA LEU A 104 4.39 0.75 3.69
C LEU A 104 4.65 0.34 5.14
N ALA A 105 3.60 0.15 5.93
CA ALA A 105 3.72 -0.33 7.31
C ALA A 105 4.52 -1.64 7.40
N ALA A 106 4.28 -2.59 6.49
CA ALA A 106 5.03 -3.84 6.43
C ALA A 106 6.51 -3.63 6.04
N CYS A 107 6.81 -2.75 5.07
CA CYS A 107 8.19 -2.38 4.73
C CYS A 107 8.92 -1.73 5.91
N PHE A 108 8.23 -0.89 6.67
CA PHE A 108 8.81 -0.24 7.83
C PHE A 108 9.09 -1.22 8.96
N LEU A 109 8.21 -2.18 9.23
CA LEU A 109 8.50 -3.24 10.21
C LEU A 109 9.73 -4.08 9.83
N ASP A 110 9.87 -4.44 8.56
CA ASP A 110 11.04 -5.15 8.04
C ASP A 110 12.32 -4.33 8.26
N SER A 111 12.29 -3.03 7.95
CA SER A 111 13.44 -2.14 8.13
C SER A 111 13.75 -1.86 9.60
N ILE A 112 12.74 -1.68 10.46
CA ILE A 112 12.94 -1.49 11.91
C ILE A 112 13.66 -2.71 12.48
N ALA A 113 13.23 -3.92 12.11
CA ALA A 113 13.87 -5.16 12.56
C ALA A 113 15.29 -5.31 11.99
N THR A 114 15.48 -5.04 10.69
CA THR A 114 16.77 -5.13 10.00
C THR A 114 17.83 -4.18 10.58
N LEU A 115 17.42 -2.97 10.94
CA LEU A 115 18.32 -1.94 11.48
C LEU A 115 18.61 -2.11 12.98
N GLY A 116 18.03 -3.11 13.61
CA GLY A 116 18.28 -3.41 15.02
C GLY A 116 17.51 -2.52 15.98
N TYR A 117 16.52 -1.79 15.52
CA TYR A 117 15.71 -0.92 16.38
C TYR A 117 14.65 -1.69 17.16
N ASN A 118 14.53 -1.37 18.45
CA ASN A 118 13.48 -1.92 19.31
C ASN A 118 12.10 -1.36 18.87
N GLY A 119 11.26 -2.22 18.30
CA GLY A 119 9.98 -1.78 17.77
C GLY A 119 8.94 -2.89 17.67
N ALA A 120 7.68 -2.49 17.59
CA ALA A 120 6.56 -3.38 17.33
C ALA A 120 5.52 -2.70 16.43
N GLY A 121 4.84 -3.49 15.59
CA GLY A 121 3.60 -3.06 14.96
C GLY A 121 2.42 -3.37 15.86
N ILE A 122 1.42 -2.50 15.89
CA ILE A 122 0.14 -2.71 16.57
C ILE A 122 -1.00 -2.51 15.59
N GLY A 123 -1.89 -3.49 15.46
CA GLY A 123 -3.06 -3.44 14.59
C GLY A 123 -4.14 -4.43 15.00
N LEU A 124 -5.04 -4.72 14.08
CA LEU A 124 -6.13 -5.69 14.25
C LEU A 124 -5.88 -6.94 13.41
N ASN A 125 -6.37 -8.08 13.90
CA ASN A 125 -6.42 -9.32 13.18
C ASN A 125 -7.77 -9.46 12.48
N TYR A 126 -7.80 -9.28 11.17
CA TYR A 126 -9.04 -9.38 10.38
C TYR A 126 -9.20 -10.81 9.86
N HIS A 127 -10.23 -11.52 10.32
CA HIS A 127 -10.49 -12.92 9.98
C HIS A 127 -10.66 -13.17 8.48
N LEU A 128 -11.43 -12.31 7.82
CA LEU A 128 -11.75 -12.38 6.41
C LEU A 128 -11.01 -11.30 5.59
N GLY A 129 -10.20 -10.52 6.26
CA GLY A 129 -9.32 -9.50 5.69
C GLY A 129 -10.01 -8.47 4.81
N LEU A 130 -9.33 -8.07 3.74
CA LEU A 130 -10.00 -7.46 2.60
C LEU A 130 -10.63 -8.57 1.76
N PHE A 131 -11.77 -8.30 1.15
CA PHE A 131 -12.46 -9.27 0.29
C PHE A 131 -11.56 -9.83 -0.82
N GLN A 132 -11.86 -11.03 -1.30
CA GLN A 132 -11.36 -11.52 -2.58
C GLN A 132 -12.20 -10.94 -3.71
N GLN A 133 -11.52 -10.47 -4.75
CA GLN A 133 -12.17 -10.00 -5.97
C GLN A 133 -12.33 -11.17 -6.95
N LYS A 134 -13.53 -11.32 -7.46
CA LYS A 134 -13.87 -12.18 -8.60
C LYS A 134 -14.50 -11.34 -9.71
N PHE A 135 -14.34 -11.78 -10.95
CA PHE A 135 -15.05 -11.17 -12.07
C PHE A 135 -16.16 -12.08 -12.56
N ALA A 136 -17.35 -11.52 -12.66
CA ALA A 136 -18.51 -12.19 -13.27
C ALA A 136 -19.36 -11.15 -14.00
N ASP A 137 -19.81 -11.48 -15.21
CA ASP A 137 -20.59 -10.57 -16.06
C ASP A 137 -19.90 -9.20 -16.26
N HIS A 138 -18.59 -9.18 -16.47
CA HIS A 138 -17.73 -7.99 -16.56
C HIS A 138 -17.80 -7.06 -15.33
N MET A 139 -18.14 -7.59 -14.17
CA MET A 139 -18.27 -6.84 -12.92
C MET A 139 -17.37 -7.41 -11.84
N GLN A 140 -16.88 -6.52 -10.97
CA GLN A 140 -16.29 -6.94 -9.72
C GLN A 140 -17.34 -7.54 -8.79
N LYS A 141 -17.06 -8.72 -8.27
CA LYS A 141 -17.78 -9.38 -7.19
C LYS A 141 -16.85 -9.54 -6.00
N GLU A 142 -17.34 -9.29 -4.82
CA GLU A 142 -16.62 -9.44 -3.56
C GLU A 142 -17.00 -10.75 -2.89
N THR A 143 -16.01 -11.51 -2.43
CA THR A 143 -16.19 -12.76 -1.67
C THR A 143 -15.32 -12.78 -0.42
N LYS A 144 -15.64 -13.67 0.51
CA LYS A 144 -14.82 -13.87 1.72
C LYS A 144 -13.39 -14.28 1.38
N ASN A 145 -12.45 -13.87 2.22
CA ASN A 145 -11.04 -14.28 2.13
C ASN A 145 -10.59 -14.99 3.42
N PRO A 146 -10.90 -16.28 3.61
CA PRO A 146 -10.58 -17.03 4.81
C PRO A 146 -9.11 -17.47 4.82
N TRP A 147 -8.19 -16.51 4.96
CA TRP A 147 -6.74 -16.74 4.92
C TRP A 147 -6.19 -17.38 6.21
N MET A 148 -6.83 -17.12 7.36
CA MET A 148 -6.32 -17.56 8.68
C MET A 148 -6.22 -19.06 8.84
N ASP A 149 -7.19 -19.82 8.35
CA ASP A 149 -7.21 -21.29 8.45
C ASP A 149 -6.00 -21.94 7.77
N ARG A 150 -5.35 -21.22 6.87
CA ARG A 150 -4.21 -21.67 6.08
C ARG A 150 -2.90 -21.00 6.46
N SER A 151 -2.93 -20.11 7.46
CA SER A 151 -1.74 -19.39 7.92
C SER A 151 -1.21 -20.00 9.21
N GLY A 152 0.01 -20.50 9.17
CA GLY A 152 0.72 -20.99 10.37
C GLY A 152 1.58 -19.94 11.07
N TRP A 153 1.59 -18.68 10.59
CA TRP A 153 2.46 -17.62 11.13
C TRP A 153 1.88 -16.90 12.34
N LEU A 154 0.56 -16.96 12.55
CA LEU A 154 -0.11 -16.36 13.69
C LEU A 154 0.06 -17.19 14.95
N LYS A 155 0.57 -16.58 16.02
CA LYS A 155 0.71 -17.20 17.34
C LYS A 155 -0.21 -16.50 18.33
N ARG A 156 -1.22 -17.21 18.83
CA ARG A 156 -2.08 -16.71 19.91
C ARG A 156 -1.26 -16.58 21.19
N THR A 157 -1.45 -15.50 21.92
CA THR A 157 -0.81 -15.24 23.23
C THR A 157 -1.82 -15.27 24.35
N ASP A 158 -1.32 -15.24 25.60
CA ASP A 158 -2.15 -15.09 26.79
C ASP A 158 -2.44 -13.62 27.14
N VAL A 159 -2.06 -12.68 26.26
CA VAL A 159 -2.29 -11.24 26.43
C VAL A 159 -3.64 -10.87 25.86
N GLY A 160 -4.40 -10.13 26.63
CA GLY A 160 -5.67 -9.54 26.22
C GLY A 160 -6.14 -8.52 27.25
N PHE A 161 -7.03 -7.67 26.84
CA PHE A 161 -7.53 -6.57 27.66
C PHE A 161 -9.04 -6.41 27.49
N PRO A 162 -9.75 -5.96 28.54
CA PRO A 162 -11.11 -5.49 28.38
C PRO A 162 -11.10 -4.14 27.66
N VAL A 163 -11.97 -4.00 26.67
CA VAL A 163 -12.22 -2.73 25.97
C VAL A 163 -13.69 -2.38 26.16
N SER A 164 -13.96 -1.26 26.82
CA SER A 164 -15.31 -0.81 27.12
C SER A 164 -15.80 0.20 26.07
N PHE A 165 -16.97 -0.06 25.55
CA PHE A 165 -17.80 0.85 24.77
C PHE A 165 -18.97 1.35 25.62
N GLY A 166 -19.78 2.24 25.09
CA GLY A 166 -20.87 2.85 25.87
C GLY A 166 -21.85 1.86 26.50
N ASN A 167 -22.14 0.76 25.81
CA ASN A 167 -23.15 -0.21 26.20
C ASN A 167 -22.62 -1.64 26.41
N MET A 168 -21.33 -1.88 26.13
CA MET A 168 -20.73 -3.21 26.23
C MET A 168 -19.24 -3.15 26.55
N THR A 169 -18.71 -4.27 27.03
CA THR A 169 -17.27 -4.50 27.16
C THR A 169 -16.91 -5.76 26.40
N LEU A 170 -15.90 -5.68 25.54
CA LEU A 170 -15.39 -6.80 24.78
C LEU A 170 -14.02 -7.22 25.32
N GLN A 171 -13.81 -8.52 25.44
CA GLN A 171 -12.51 -9.08 25.79
C GLN A 171 -11.67 -9.27 24.52
N SER A 172 -10.46 -8.70 24.52
CA SER A 172 -9.53 -8.93 23.45
C SER A 172 -8.63 -10.14 23.69
N VAL A 173 -8.07 -10.63 22.62
CA VAL A 173 -6.97 -11.59 22.56
C VAL A 173 -5.93 -11.07 21.58
N MET A 174 -4.64 -11.21 21.92
CA MET A 174 -3.55 -10.77 21.06
C MET A 174 -2.92 -11.94 20.33
N TYR A 175 -2.73 -11.75 19.02
CA TYR A 175 -1.89 -12.61 18.17
C TYR A 175 -0.57 -11.92 17.87
N GLU A 176 0.48 -12.69 17.71
CA GLU A 176 1.79 -12.20 17.28
C GLU A 176 2.23 -12.86 15.98
N ILE A 177 2.84 -12.06 15.11
CA ILE A 177 3.64 -12.53 13.97
C ILE A 177 5.07 -12.06 14.21
N LEU A 178 6.02 -12.98 14.14
CA LEU A 178 7.43 -12.66 14.27
C LEU A 178 7.92 -11.94 12.99
N VAL A 179 8.51 -10.77 13.17
CA VAL A 179 9.09 -9.96 12.09
C VAL A 179 10.60 -10.20 12.08
N THR A 180 11.09 -10.94 11.07
CA THR A 180 12.52 -11.16 10.88
C THR A 180 13.20 -9.95 10.27
N GLY A 181 14.39 -9.62 10.74
CA GLY A 181 15.27 -8.64 10.12
C GLY A 181 16.39 -9.31 9.32
N TYR A 182 16.88 -8.62 8.30
CA TYR A 182 18.00 -9.08 7.48
C TYR A 182 19.32 -8.92 8.26
N GLY A 183 19.70 -9.95 8.98
CA GLY A 183 20.94 -9.93 9.77
C GLY A 183 20.85 -10.43 11.22
N ASN A 184 19.90 -11.31 11.54
CA ASN A 184 19.82 -12.07 12.79
C ASN A 184 19.02 -11.47 13.95
N ARG A 185 18.19 -10.46 13.74
CA ARG A 185 17.34 -9.90 14.79
C ARG A 185 15.87 -9.96 14.44
N THR A 186 15.02 -9.85 15.43
CA THR A 186 13.57 -9.95 15.26
C THR A 186 12.84 -8.86 16.05
N ASN A 187 11.66 -8.52 15.56
CA ASN A 187 10.62 -7.73 16.25
C ASN A 187 9.29 -8.49 16.16
N LYS A 188 8.20 -7.84 16.57
CA LYS A 188 6.86 -8.43 16.55
C LYS A 188 5.85 -7.52 15.89
N LEU A 189 4.91 -8.12 15.16
CA LEU A 189 3.64 -7.53 14.80
C LEU A 189 2.58 -8.08 15.75
N GLN A 190 1.94 -7.20 16.51
CA GLN A 190 0.96 -7.52 17.55
C GLN A 190 -0.43 -7.13 17.09
N LEU A 191 -1.28 -8.12 16.91
CA LEU A 191 -2.60 -7.98 16.30
C LEU A 191 -3.68 -8.35 17.31
N PHE A 192 -4.59 -7.42 17.57
CA PHE A 192 -5.70 -7.66 18.49
C PHE A 192 -6.94 -8.15 17.75
N ASP A 193 -7.66 -9.02 18.43
CA ASP A 193 -8.88 -9.67 17.99
C ASP A 193 -9.90 -9.71 19.11
N ILE A 194 -11.17 -9.88 18.80
CA ILE A 194 -12.19 -10.18 19.82
C ILE A 194 -12.30 -11.70 20.00
N ASP A 195 -12.48 -12.13 21.26
CA ASP A 195 -12.60 -13.56 21.57
C ASP A 195 -13.95 -14.16 21.11
N SER A 196 -14.91 -13.31 20.80
CA SER A 196 -16.30 -13.67 20.44
C SER A 196 -16.62 -13.55 18.95
N VAL A 197 -15.61 -13.36 18.08
CA VAL A 197 -15.83 -13.24 16.63
C VAL A 197 -16.54 -14.46 16.05
N ASP A 198 -17.48 -14.23 15.13
CA ASP A 198 -18.29 -15.28 14.52
C ASP A 198 -18.35 -15.09 12.99
N GLU A 199 -17.56 -15.85 12.26
CA GLU A 199 -17.53 -15.81 10.80
C GLU A 199 -18.82 -16.33 10.15
N SER A 200 -19.63 -17.10 10.89
CA SER A 200 -20.86 -17.71 10.37
C SER A 200 -21.96 -16.69 10.08
N ILE A 201 -21.86 -15.49 10.65
CA ILE A 201 -22.83 -14.40 10.38
C ILE A 201 -22.68 -13.77 9.00
N VAL A 202 -21.55 -14.02 8.31
CA VAL A 202 -21.33 -13.50 6.96
C VAL A 202 -22.09 -14.33 5.95
N GLN A 203 -23.05 -13.70 5.31
CA GLN A 203 -23.92 -14.27 4.28
C GLN A 203 -23.23 -14.25 2.90
N ASP A 204 -24.00 -14.35 1.83
CA ASP A 204 -23.49 -14.30 0.46
C ASP A 204 -22.60 -13.07 0.21
N GLY A 205 -21.48 -13.31 -0.44
CA GLY A 205 -20.47 -12.28 -0.66
C GLY A 205 -19.76 -11.86 0.62
N ILE A 206 -19.96 -10.60 1.06
CA ILE A 206 -19.36 -10.01 2.26
C ILE A 206 -20.38 -9.34 3.18
N SER A 207 -21.67 -9.64 3.01
CA SER A 207 -22.76 -9.02 3.78
C SER A 207 -22.90 -9.63 5.17
N PHE A 208 -23.13 -8.80 6.17
CA PHE A 208 -23.41 -9.21 7.55
C PHE A 208 -24.16 -8.10 8.29
N ASP A 209 -24.78 -8.42 9.44
CA ASP A 209 -25.39 -7.41 10.31
C ASP A 209 -24.31 -6.58 11.02
N LYS A 210 -24.17 -5.32 10.63
CA LYS A 210 -23.16 -4.38 11.16
C LYS A 210 -23.40 -4.01 12.63
N LYS A 211 -24.58 -4.29 13.20
CA LYS A 211 -24.92 -4.00 14.61
C LYS A 211 -24.43 -5.06 15.58
N GLU A 212 -24.14 -6.26 15.10
CA GLU A 212 -23.63 -7.38 15.89
C GLU A 212 -22.13 -7.21 16.25
N ILE A 213 -21.77 -6.09 16.87
CA ILE A 213 -20.36 -5.68 17.12
C ILE A 213 -19.56 -6.79 17.81
N ALA A 214 -20.13 -7.47 18.81
CA ALA A 214 -19.47 -8.56 19.53
C ALA A 214 -19.14 -9.77 18.64
N LYS A 215 -19.66 -9.85 17.42
CA LYS A 215 -19.40 -10.93 16.48
C LYS A 215 -18.64 -10.45 15.24
N ASN A 216 -18.76 -9.18 14.87
CA ASN A 216 -18.30 -8.69 13.57
C ASN A 216 -17.07 -7.79 13.62
N LEU A 217 -16.64 -7.31 14.79
CA LEU A 217 -15.66 -6.24 14.93
C LEU A 217 -14.35 -6.49 14.18
N THR A 218 -13.88 -7.73 14.16
CA THR A 218 -12.61 -8.13 13.53
C THR A 218 -12.80 -9.04 12.31
N LEU A 219 -13.99 -9.02 11.67
CA LEU A 219 -14.22 -9.81 10.47
C LEU A 219 -13.51 -9.22 9.25
N PHE A 220 -13.80 -7.98 8.91
CA PHE A 220 -13.29 -7.34 7.68
C PHE A 220 -12.50 -6.07 7.95
N LEU A 221 -11.42 -5.90 7.21
CA LEU A 221 -10.78 -4.62 6.99
C LEU A 221 -11.68 -3.78 6.06
N TYR A 222 -11.93 -2.53 6.44
CA TYR A 222 -12.77 -1.60 5.68
C TYR A 222 -14.14 -2.17 5.29
N PRO A 223 -14.99 -2.48 6.28
CA PRO A 223 -16.37 -2.84 6.00
C PRO A 223 -17.08 -1.71 5.26
N ASP A 224 -18.15 -2.06 4.54
CA ASP A 224 -18.97 -1.09 3.83
C ASP A 224 -19.49 0.00 4.79
N ASP A 225 -19.11 1.24 4.56
CA ASP A 225 -19.44 2.43 5.35
C ASP A 225 -20.40 3.40 4.63
N SER A 226 -21.11 2.91 3.64
CA SER A 226 -22.11 3.67 2.91
C SER A 226 -23.31 4.07 3.77
N ASP A 227 -23.57 3.32 4.84
CA ASP A 227 -24.61 3.59 5.83
C ASP A 227 -24.04 4.02 7.20
N GLU A 228 -24.94 4.41 8.10
CA GLU A 228 -24.57 4.87 9.45
C GLU A 228 -23.94 3.76 10.28
N ASP A 229 -24.48 2.54 10.22
CA ASP A 229 -23.97 1.40 10.98
C ASP A 229 -22.55 1.03 10.56
N GLY A 230 -22.24 1.11 9.25
CA GLY A 230 -20.89 0.91 8.72
C GLY A 230 -19.91 1.99 9.18
N ARG A 231 -20.33 3.26 9.20
CA ARG A 231 -19.49 4.35 9.73
C ARG A 231 -19.23 4.17 11.23
N LYS A 232 -20.24 3.79 11.99
CA LYS A 232 -20.08 3.48 13.43
C LYS A 232 -19.16 2.28 13.65
N LEU A 233 -19.28 1.22 12.83
CA LEU A 233 -18.39 0.05 12.92
C LEU A 233 -16.91 0.43 12.75
N ARG A 234 -16.58 1.39 11.87
CA ARG A 234 -15.20 1.90 11.74
C ARG A 234 -14.73 2.54 13.05
N ILE A 235 -15.56 3.30 13.75
CA ILE A 235 -15.20 3.89 15.06
C ILE A 235 -14.95 2.77 16.07
N TYR A 236 -15.81 1.75 16.13
CA TYR A 236 -15.60 0.59 16.99
C TYR A 236 -14.26 -0.10 16.71
N GLN A 237 -13.91 -0.33 15.45
CA GLN A 237 -12.63 -0.93 15.07
C GLN A 237 -11.44 -0.08 15.49
N GLN A 238 -11.48 1.22 15.20
CA GLN A 238 -10.38 2.15 15.54
C GLN A 238 -10.19 2.24 17.06
N TYR A 239 -11.25 2.38 17.83
CA TYR A 239 -11.14 2.45 19.29
C TYR A 239 -10.67 1.13 19.90
N PHE A 240 -11.17 0.00 19.41
CA PHE A 240 -10.71 -1.31 19.84
C PHE A 240 -9.21 -1.48 19.63
N MET A 241 -8.70 -1.10 18.48
CA MET A 241 -7.26 -1.13 18.17
C MET A 241 -6.46 -0.25 19.13
N VAL A 242 -6.84 1.01 19.30
CA VAL A 242 -6.04 1.95 20.08
C VAL A 242 -6.14 1.73 21.58
N SER A 243 -7.29 1.28 22.10
CA SER A 243 -7.43 0.94 23.52
C SER A 243 -6.56 -0.25 23.89
N ASN A 244 -6.56 -1.30 23.08
CA ASN A 244 -5.65 -2.43 23.26
C ASN A 244 -4.19 -2.00 23.17
N GLY A 245 -3.83 -1.21 22.15
CA GLY A 245 -2.49 -0.68 21.96
C GLY A 245 -2.01 0.15 23.14
N ALA A 246 -2.83 1.08 23.63
CA ALA A 246 -2.50 1.92 24.77
C ALA A 246 -2.30 1.11 26.05
N GLN A 247 -3.18 0.14 26.33
CA GLN A 247 -3.05 -0.74 27.48
C GLN A 247 -1.78 -1.59 27.41
N LEU A 248 -1.45 -2.14 26.23
CA LEU A 248 -0.23 -2.90 26.01
C LEU A 248 1.02 -2.05 26.23
N ILE A 249 1.06 -0.85 25.66
CA ILE A 249 2.21 0.08 25.78
C ILE A 249 2.46 0.43 27.26
N LEU A 250 1.43 0.79 28.01
CA LEU A 250 1.57 1.10 29.42
C LEU A 250 2.04 -0.12 30.23
N LYS A 251 1.45 -1.30 29.99
CA LYS A 251 1.86 -2.55 30.63
C LYS A 251 3.34 -2.87 30.38
N GLU A 252 3.78 -2.76 29.13
CA GLU A 252 5.19 -3.01 28.76
C GLU A 252 6.15 -1.96 29.35
N CYS A 253 5.74 -0.69 29.39
CA CYS A 253 6.55 0.37 29.98
C CYS A 253 6.66 0.21 31.51
N GLU A 254 5.56 -0.05 32.19
CA GLU A 254 5.54 -0.32 33.63
C GLU A 254 6.42 -1.54 33.98
N ALA A 255 6.35 -2.60 33.19
CA ALA A 255 7.19 -3.81 33.37
C ALA A 255 8.70 -3.52 33.22
N ARG A 256 9.06 -2.48 32.45
CA ARG A 256 10.46 -2.00 32.30
C ARG A 256 10.87 -0.97 33.35
N GLY A 257 10.03 -0.71 34.34
CA GLY A 257 10.29 0.23 35.42
C GLY A 257 10.08 1.70 35.05
N CYS A 258 9.25 1.99 34.06
CA CYS A 258 8.91 3.35 33.66
C CYS A 258 8.14 4.08 34.77
N ASN A 259 8.59 5.27 35.15
CA ASN A 259 7.73 6.25 35.74
C ASN A 259 6.85 6.86 34.66
N LEU A 260 5.54 6.84 34.80
CA LEU A 260 4.60 7.27 33.75
C LEU A 260 4.77 8.73 33.33
N TYR A 261 5.33 9.59 34.16
CA TYR A 261 5.72 10.97 33.80
C TYR A 261 6.86 11.01 32.77
N ASP A 262 7.66 9.95 32.70
CA ASP A 262 8.80 9.80 31.78
C ASP A 262 8.48 8.83 30.63
N LEU A 263 7.20 8.62 30.30
CA LEU A 263 6.76 7.67 29.28
C LEU A 263 7.49 7.87 27.93
N SER A 264 7.74 9.12 27.55
CA SER A 264 8.44 9.46 26.31
C SER A 264 9.92 8.99 26.24
N ASP A 265 10.52 8.64 27.38
CA ASP A 265 11.85 8.02 27.43
C ASP A 265 11.81 6.50 27.15
N TYR A 266 10.65 5.89 27.29
CA TYR A 266 10.44 4.45 27.14
C TYR A 266 9.65 4.08 25.88
N ALA A 267 8.85 5.00 25.37
CA ALA A 267 7.99 4.77 24.21
C ALA A 267 7.96 5.97 23.27
N VAL A 268 7.87 5.68 21.99
CA VAL A 268 7.38 6.60 20.97
C VAL A 268 6.29 5.88 20.18
N ILE A 269 5.16 6.56 19.97
CA ILE A 269 4.02 6.03 19.24
C ILE A 269 3.95 6.74 17.91
N GLN A 270 4.14 5.99 16.83
CA GLN A 270 3.97 6.51 15.47
C GLN A 270 2.54 6.22 15.03
N ILE A 271 1.75 7.27 14.89
CA ILE A 271 0.37 7.24 14.43
C ILE A 271 0.38 7.24 12.89
N ASN A 272 0.00 6.10 12.30
CA ASN A 272 0.01 5.92 10.85
C ASN A 272 -1.34 6.32 10.24
N ASP A 273 -1.41 7.52 9.68
CA ASP A 273 -2.63 8.22 9.28
C ASP A 273 -3.56 8.51 10.48
N THR A 274 -4.82 8.85 10.24
CA THR A 274 -5.78 9.25 11.30
C THR A 274 -6.52 8.08 11.95
N HIS A 275 -6.41 6.88 11.42
CA HIS A 275 -7.10 5.71 11.99
C HIS A 275 -6.77 5.45 13.47
N PRO A 276 -5.51 5.62 13.94
CA PRO A 276 -5.14 5.44 15.33
C PRO A 276 -5.25 6.71 16.19
N THR A 277 -5.77 7.80 15.71
CA THR A 277 -5.79 9.10 16.45
C THR A 277 -6.33 9.00 17.87
N MET A 278 -7.38 8.19 18.09
CA MET A 278 -7.99 8.03 19.41
C MET A 278 -7.03 7.47 20.46
N ILE A 279 -5.84 7.01 20.09
CA ILE A 279 -4.81 6.62 21.06
C ILE A 279 -4.40 7.80 21.96
N ILE A 280 -4.47 9.02 21.47
CA ILE A 280 -4.13 10.23 22.23
C ILE A 280 -5.11 10.42 23.41
N PRO A 281 -6.42 10.59 23.20
CA PRO A 281 -7.35 10.74 24.31
C PRO A 281 -7.45 9.46 25.18
N GLU A 282 -7.27 8.27 24.61
CA GLU A 282 -7.29 7.02 25.38
C GLU A 282 -6.10 6.91 26.33
N LEU A 283 -4.88 7.22 25.89
CA LEU A 283 -3.71 7.28 26.77
C LEU A 283 -3.87 8.32 27.87
N ILE A 284 -4.38 9.51 27.55
CA ILE A 284 -4.67 10.55 28.56
C ILE A 284 -5.61 9.98 29.61
N ARG A 285 -6.71 9.37 29.19
CA ARG A 285 -7.68 8.73 30.11
C ARG A 285 -7.03 7.68 30.99
N LEU A 286 -6.22 6.81 30.41
CA LEU A 286 -5.54 5.73 31.16
C LEU A 286 -4.48 6.23 32.13
N LEU A 287 -3.76 7.32 31.78
CA LEU A 287 -2.79 7.96 32.67
C LEU A 287 -3.49 8.67 33.85
N ILE A 288 -4.60 9.35 33.61
CA ILE A 288 -5.43 9.94 34.65
C ILE A 288 -5.93 8.85 35.62
N ALA A 289 -6.40 7.71 35.11
CA ALA A 289 -6.81 6.58 35.93
C ALA A 289 -5.67 5.98 36.78
N ARG A 290 -4.41 6.25 36.38
CA ARG A 290 -3.19 5.87 37.13
C ARG A 290 -2.67 6.98 38.04
N GLY A 291 -3.40 8.08 38.18
CA GLY A 291 -3.15 9.14 39.17
C GLY A 291 -2.41 10.38 38.65
N LEU A 292 -2.18 10.51 37.35
CA LEU A 292 -1.66 11.74 36.78
C LEU A 292 -2.77 12.83 36.76
N SER A 293 -2.37 14.09 36.89
CA SER A 293 -3.30 15.18 36.62
C SER A 293 -3.64 15.23 35.13
N VAL A 294 -4.74 15.87 34.76
CA VAL A 294 -5.15 16.04 33.36
C VAL A 294 -4.04 16.74 32.54
N ASP A 295 -3.45 17.78 33.11
CA ASP A 295 -2.40 18.56 32.43
C ASP A 295 -1.11 17.76 32.28
N ASP A 296 -0.70 17.00 33.30
CA ASP A 296 0.47 16.11 33.22
C ASP A 296 0.24 14.99 32.18
N ALA A 297 -0.96 14.39 32.17
CA ALA A 297 -1.28 13.35 31.20
C ALA A 297 -1.24 13.87 29.76
N ILE A 298 -1.77 15.06 29.50
CA ILE A 298 -1.71 15.72 28.20
C ILE A 298 -0.26 16.00 27.81
N ASP A 299 0.56 16.52 28.70
CA ASP A 299 1.98 16.81 28.40
C ASP A 299 2.76 15.53 28.08
N VAL A 300 2.58 14.48 28.89
CA VAL A 300 3.22 13.17 28.67
C VAL A 300 2.86 12.61 27.30
N VAL A 301 1.58 12.57 26.96
CA VAL A 301 1.10 12.02 25.68
C VAL A 301 1.60 12.87 24.51
N SER A 302 1.58 14.19 24.65
CA SER A 302 2.06 15.12 23.61
C SER A 302 3.54 14.95 23.28
N ARG A 303 4.36 14.48 24.23
CA ARG A 303 5.78 14.16 24.02
C ARG A 303 6.02 12.74 23.52
N THR A 304 4.98 11.90 23.52
CA THR A 304 5.10 10.48 23.20
C THR A 304 4.59 10.14 21.79
N CYS A 305 3.61 10.89 21.26
CA CYS A 305 2.95 10.62 20.00
C CYS A 305 3.50 11.46 18.84
N ALA A 306 3.74 10.81 17.70
CA ALA A 306 4.11 11.41 16.44
C ALA A 306 3.14 10.97 15.34
N TYR A 307 2.79 11.85 14.42
CA TYR A 307 1.78 11.65 13.39
C TYR A 307 2.37 11.69 12.00
N THR A 308 2.08 10.67 11.21
CA THR A 308 2.33 10.65 9.76
C THR A 308 1.03 10.85 9.01
N ASN A 309 0.97 11.89 8.18
CA ASN A 309 -0.15 12.13 7.28
C ASN A 309 0.09 11.42 5.94
N HIS A 310 -0.90 10.65 5.47
CA HIS A 310 -0.90 10.00 4.15
C HIS A 310 -1.97 10.55 3.20
N THR A 311 -2.68 11.58 3.61
CA THR A 311 -3.86 12.10 2.91
C THR A 311 -3.62 13.54 2.47
N ILE A 312 -3.73 13.84 1.17
CA ILE A 312 -3.68 15.22 0.67
C ILE A 312 -5.06 15.85 0.66
N LEU A 313 -6.10 15.08 0.23
CA LEU A 313 -7.45 15.61 0.11
C LEU A 313 -8.02 16.01 1.47
N ALA A 314 -8.22 17.30 1.71
CA ALA A 314 -8.80 17.80 2.97
C ALA A 314 -10.16 17.17 3.29
N GLU A 315 -10.97 16.90 2.27
CA GLU A 315 -12.27 16.24 2.44
C GLU A 315 -12.14 14.79 2.90
N ALA A 316 -11.01 14.14 2.60
CA ALA A 316 -10.71 12.76 3.00
C ALA A 316 -10.04 12.66 4.38
N LEU A 317 -9.69 13.78 5.01
CA LEU A 317 -9.25 13.80 6.41
C LEU A 317 -10.42 13.36 7.30
N GLU A 318 -10.16 12.34 8.10
CA GLU A 318 -11.19 11.67 8.88
C GLU A 318 -11.76 12.59 9.96
N LYS A 319 -13.08 12.62 10.03
CA LYS A 319 -13.84 13.38 11.01
C LYS A 319 -15.12 12.65 11.38
N TRP A 320 -15.51 12.74 12.63
CA TRP A 320 -16.66 12.01 13.16
C TRP A 320 -17.66 12.95 13.84
N PRO A 321 -18.97 12.79 13.62
CA PRO A 321 -19.99 13.48 14.40
C PRO A 321 -19.80 13.18 15.89
N LEU A 322 -19.82 14.21 16.73
CA LEU A 322 -19.61 14.07 18.18
C LEU A 322 -20.60 13.07 18.81
N HIS A 323 -21.85 13.06 18.34
CA HIS A 323 -22.87 12.16 18.87
C HIS A 323 -22.53 10.66 18.60
N TYR A 324 -21.78 10.32 17.55
CA TYR A 324 -21.28 8.96 17.36
C TYR A 324 -20.28 8.57 18.45
N LEU A 325 -19.38 9.49 18.79
CA LEU A 325 -18.42 9.26 19.88
C LEU A 325 -19.12 9.20 21.24
N GLN A 326 -20.14 10.04 21.48
CA GLN A 326 -20.97 9.98 22.70
C GLN A 326 -21.68 8.63 22.86
N GLU A 327 -22.12 8.02 21.77
CA GLU A 327 -22.78 6.71 21.77
C GLU A 327 -21.77 5.57 21.97
N ILE A 328 -20.65 5.59 21.23
CA ILE A 328 -19.73 4.45 21.13
C ILE A 328 -18.64 4.48 22.20
N VAL A 329 -18.05 5.66 22.44
CA VAL A 329 -16.90 5.85 23.33
C VAL A 329 -17.12 7.04 24.29
N PRO A 330 -18.23 7.04 25.05
CA PRO A 330 -18.60 8.18 25.90
C PRO A 330 -17.51 8.56 26.90
N GLN A 331 -16.65 7.63 27.32
CA GLN A 331 -15.53 7.88 28.22
C GLN A 331 -14.42 8.74 27.61
N LEU A 332 -14.32 8.84 26.28
CA LEU A 332 -13.35 9.71 25.62
C LEU A 332 -13.87 11.14 25.41
N VAL A 333 -15.17 11.31 25.34
CA VAL A 333 -15.78 12.61 25.00
C VAL A 333 -15.35 13.72 25.96
N PRO A 334 -15.38 13.55 27.29
CA PRO A 334 -14.89 14.59 28.21
C PRO A 334 -13.41 14.96 27.99
N ILE A 335 -12.58 13.99 27.61
CA ILE A 335 -11.17 14.24 27.31
C ILE A 335 -11.07 15.07 26.01
N ILE A 336 -11.78 14.69 24.96
CA ILE A 336 -11.80 15.41 23.68
C ILE A 336 -12.30 16.84 23.85
N GLU A 337 -13.33 17.05 24.67
CA GLU A 337 -13.84 18.37 25.00
C GLU A 337 -12.81 19.24 25.75
N ILE A 338 -12.05 18.64 26.68
CA ILE A 338 -10.94 19.34 27.37
C ILE A 338 -9.84 19.72 26.36
N LEU A 339 -9.51 18.81 25.44
CA LEU A 339 -8.51 19.09 24.40
C LEU A 339 -8.95 20.24 23.51
N ASP A 340 -10.23 20.27 23.07
CA ASP A 340 -10.79 21.36 22.28
C ASP A 340 -10.82 22.69 23.04
N ASP A 341 -11.27 22.68 24.30
CA ASP A 341 -11.33 23.87 25.16
C ASP A 341 -9.93 24.51 25.36
N LYS A 342 -8.89 23.68 25.55
CA LYS A 342 -7.50 24.17 25.63
C LYS A 342 -7.03 24.80 24.30
N VAL A 343 -7.40 24.24 23.15
CA VAL A 343 -7.10 24.80 21.84
C VAL A 343 -7.80 26.15 21.68
N ARG A 344 -9.11 26.22 21.98
CA ARG A 344 -9.91 27.46 21.84
C ARG A 344 -9.46 28.58 22.77
N ARG A 345 -8.97 28.26 23.96
CA ARG A 345 -8.39 29.26 24.87
C ARG A 345 -7.06 29.82 24.35
N LYS A 346 -6.31 29.03 23.58
CA LYS A 346 -5.00 29.42 23.07
C LYS A 346 -5.08 30.10 21.71
N TYR A 347 -6.01 29.68 20.87
CA TYR A 347 -6.14 30.12 19.49
C TYR A 347 -7.59 30.53 19.18
N ALA A 348 -7.76 31.73 18.61
CA ALA A 348 -9.07 32.23 18.18
C ALA A 348 -9.52 31.70 16.81
N ASP A 349 -8.67 30.95 16.12
CA ASP A 349 -8.91 30.43 14.78
C ASP A 349 -9.77 29.17 14.83
N GLU A 350 -11.00 29.25 14.38
CA GLU A 350 -11.95 28.14 14.31
C GLU A 350 -11.50 27.01 13.34
N THR A 351 -10.67 27.33 12.37
CA THR A 351 -10.19 26.33 11.39
C THR A 351 -9.28 25.27 11.99
N VAL A 352 -8.73 25.55 13.18
CA VAL A 352 -7.85 24.62 13.91
C VAL A 352 -8.52 23.96 15.12
N ALA A 353 -9.83 24.22 15.34
CA ALA A 353 -10.58 23.61 16.44
C ALA A 353 -10.61 22.09 16.32
N VAL A 354 -10.62 21.39 17.43
CA VAL A 354 -10.78 19.92 17.46
C VAL A 354 -12.23 19.56 17.18
N ILE A 355 -13.18 20.27 17.79
CA ILE A 355 -14.61 20.11 17.54
C ILE A 355 -15.08 21.36 16.80
N ASP A 356 -15.61 21.22 15.60
CA ASP A 356 -16.10 22.35 14.83
C ASP A 356 -17.52 22.81 15.23
N ARG A 357 -18.00 23.88 14.59
CA ARG A 357 -19.32 24.47 14.88
C ARG A 357 -20.51 23.57 14.56
N ASN A 358 -20.28 22.47 13.84
CA ASN A 358 -21.29 21.49 13.48
C ASN A 358 -21.22 20.25 14.38
N ASP A 359 -20.55 20.33 15.52
CA ASP A 359 -20.29 19.20 16.42
C ASP A 359 -19.62 18.02 15.73
N VAL A 360 -18.62 18.30 14.88
CA VAL A 360 -17.79 17.29 14.20
C VAL A 360 -16.37 17.33 14.75
N VAL A 361 -15.87 16.16 15.15
CA VAL A 361 -14.52 15.99 15.70
C VAL A 361 -13.55 15.69 14.56
N HIS A 362 -12.51 16.51 14.42
CA HIS A 362 -11.47 16.39 13.40
C HIS A 362 -10.28 15.59 13.95
N MET A 363 -10.05 14.40 13.45
CA MET A 363 -9.01 13.49 13.94
C MET A 363 -7.61 14.06 13.75
N ALA A 364 -7.27 14.51 12.56
CA ALA A 364 -5.95 15.09 12.28
C ALA A 364 -5.64 16.31 13.18
N HIS A 365 -6.64 17.09 13.58
CA HIS A 365 -6.45 18.23 14.48
C HIS A 365 -5.97 17.79 15.86
N ILE A 366 -6.48 16.68 16.39
CA ILE A 366 -6.00 16.08 17.63
C ILE A 366 -4.52 15.69 17.49
N ASP A 367 -4.17 14.99 16.40
CA ASP A 367 -2.80 14.53 16.16
C ASP A 367 -1.80 15.69 16.08
N ILE A 368 -2.18 16.79 15.42
CA ILE A 368 -1.29 17.92 15.22
C ILE A 368 -1.12 18.75 16.50
N HIS A 369 -2.22 19.02 17.22
CA HIS A 369 -2.13 19.77 18.47
C HIS A 369 -1.37 19.01 19.55
N TYR A 370 -1.62 17.71 19.68
CA TYR A 370 -1.18 16.87 20.80
C TYR A 370 -0.15 15.80 20.44
N GLY A 371 0.45 15.90 19.26
CA GLY A 371 1.66 15.17 18.87
C GLY A 371 2.86 16.12 18.78
N PHE A 372 4.08 15.57 18.86
CA PHE A 372 5.31 16.38 18.78
C PHE A 372 5.89 16.49 17.37
N SER A 373 5.46 15.65 16.43
CA SER A 373 5.92 15.63 15.04
C SER A 373 4.78 15.34 14.09
N VAL A 374 4.77 16.04 12.97
CA VAL A 374 3.84 15.85 11.84
C VAL A 374 4.68 15.72 10.59
N ASN A 375 4.68 14.57 9.95
CA ASN A 375 5.39 14.42 8.69
C ASN A 375 4.50 14.07 7.52
N GLY A 376 4.83 14.66 6.36
CA GLY A 376 4.40 14.19 5.06
C GLY A 376 5.28 13.03 4.58
N VAL A 377 4.93 12.45 3.42
CA VAL A 377 5.52 11.19 2.93
C VAL A 377 6.19 11.31 1.56
N ALA A 378 6.30 12.51 1.04
CA ALA A 378 7.11 12.92 -0.10
C ALA A 378 7.35 14.42 -0.02
N ALA A 379 8.39 14.91 -0.69
CA ALA A 379 8.75 16.34 -0.64
C ALA A 379 7.59 17.25 -1.09
N LEU A 380 6.99 16.96 -2.24
CA LEU A 380 5.84 17.72 -2.75
C LEU A 380 4.63 17.63 -1.80
N HIS A 381 4.32 16.45 -1.29
CA HIS A 381 3.23 16.25 -0.32
C HIS A 381 3.42 17.14 0.91
N THR A 382 4.62 17.11 1.49
CA THR A 382 4.92 17.93 2.67
C THR A 382 4.81 19.41 2.39
N GLN A 383 5.22 19.86 1.19
CA GLN A 383 5.05 21.24 0.77
C GLN A 383 3.56 21.64 0.67
N ILE A 384 2.73 20.80 0.03
CA ILE A 384 1.28 21.03 -0.09
C ILE A 384 0.62 21.07 1.30
N LEU A 385 1.02 20.20 2.23
CA LEU A 385 0.51 20.25 3.61
C LEU A 385 0.83 21.59 4.28
N LYS A 386 2.04 22.11 4.12
CA LYS A 386 2.48 23.37 4.73
C LYS A 386 1.84 24.62 4.10
N GLU A 387 1.68 24.61 2.79
CA GLU A 387 1.26 25.79 2.03
C GLU A 387 -0.25 25.88 1.80
N THR A 388 -0.95 24.72 1.80
CA THR A 388 -2.36 24.62 1.44
C THR A 388 -3.17 23.90 2.51
N GLU A 389 -3.09 22.59 2.58
CA GLU A 389 -4.04 21.72 3.30
C GLU A 389 -4.01 21.92 4.83
N LEU A 390 -2.83 22.05 5.40
CA LEU A 390 -2.61 22.25 6.84
C LEU A 390 -1.90 23.57 7.13
N HIS A 391 -2.06 24.57 6.25
CA HIS A 391 -1.39 25.86 6.34
C HIS A 391 -1.60 26.56 7.68
N HIS A 392 -2.82 26.58 8.21
CA HIS A 392 -3.13 27.18 9.51
C HIS A 392 -2.36 26.51 10.65
N PHE A 393 -2.23 25.18 10.62
CA PHE A 393 -1.43 24.43 11.60
C PHE A 393 0.07 24.67 11.42
N TYR A 394 0.55 24.80 10.19
CA TYR A 394 1.96 25.09 9.95
C TYR A 394 2.34 26.48 10.48
N GLN A 395 1.43 27.45 10.42
CA GLN A 395 1.63 28.77 11.03
C GLN A 395 1.75 28.69 12.56
N LEU A 396 1.01 27.76 13.20
CA LEU A 396 1.03 27.59 14.67
C LEU A 396 2.23 26.78 15.15
N TYR A 397 2.66 25.77 14.38
CA TYR A 397 3.66 24.76 14.78
C TYR A 397 4.63 24.44 13.66
N PRO A 398 5.36 25.43 13.11
CA PRO A 398 6.26 25.19 11.97
C PRO A 398 7.36 24.15 12.30
N GLU A 399 7.76 24.07 13.57
CA GLU A 399 8.78 23.14 14.07
C GLU A 399 8.34 21.67 14.08
N LYS A 400 7.04 21.38 14.11
CA LYS A 400 6.53 20.01 14.07
C LYS A 400 6.57 19.40 12.67
N PHE A 401 6.49 20.23 11.61
CA PHE A 401 6.33 19.76 10.23
C PHE A 401 7.66 19.37 9.61
N ASN A 402 7.73 18.15 9.13
CA ASN A 402 8.91 17.62 8.45
C ASN A 402 8.51 16.61 7.35
N ASN A 403 9.46 16.29 6.47
CA ASN A 403 9.27 15.31 5.41
C ASN A 403 10.03 14.01 5.71
N LYS A 404 9.36 12.88 5.50
CA LYS A 404 9.97 11.55 5.44
C LYS A 404 9.48 10.86 4.18
N THR A 405 10.22 11.04 3.09
CA THR A 405 9.87 10.37 1.83
C THR A 405 9.81 8.88 2.04
N ASN A 406 8.70 8.27 1.61
CA ASN A 406 8.46 6.85 1.73
C ASN A 406 9.59 6.04 1.08
N GLY A 407 9.66 4.79 1.45
CA GLY A 407 10.58 3.81 0.89
C GLY A 407 10.00 2.41 0.92
N ILE A 408 10.68 1.51 0.26
CA ILE A 408 10.31 0.09 0.10
C ILE A 408 11.44 -0.80 0.58
N THR A 409 11.10 -1.98 1.09
CA THR A 409 12.14 -2.98 1.43
C THR A 409 12.66 -3.66 0.17
N PHE A 410 13.98 -3.61 -0.04
CA PHE A 410 14.64 -4.27 -1.17
C PHE A 410 14.68 -5.78 -1.01
N ARG A 411 14.56 -6.32 0.24
CA ARG A 411 14.46 -7.76 0.48
C ARG A 411 13.29 -8.36 -0.28
N ARG A 412 12.10 -7.77 -0.17
CA ARG A 412 10.93 -8.24 -0.92
C ARG A 412 10.94 -7.77 -2.38
N TRP A 413 11.21 -6.49 -2.61
CA TRP A 413 10.96 -5.85 -3.92
C TRP A 413 12.13 -5.92 -4.88
N LEU A 414 13.21 -6.59 -4.49
CA LEU A 414 14.31 -6.96 -5.38
C LEU A 414 14.76 -8.40 -5.13
N LEU A 415 15.25 -8.71 -3.91
CA LEU A 415 15.87 -10.02 -3.64
C LEU A 415 14.86 -11.17 -3.79
N HIS A 416 13.62 -10.99 -3.35
CA HIS A 416 12.56 -11.99 -3.48
C HIS A 416 11.89 -11.98 -4.86
N CYS A 417 11.37 -10.83 -5.29
CA CYS A 417 10.54 -10.79 -6.50
C CYS A 417 11.34 -10.83 -7.83
N ASN A 418 12.63 -10.48 -7.82
CA ASN A 418 13.46 -10.44 -9.03
C ASN A 418 14.88 -10.99 -8.76
N PRO A 419 15.00 -12.28 -8.43
CA PRO A 419 16.31 -12.87 -8.12
C PRO A 419 17.29 -12.79 -9.29
N LEU A 420 16.83 -12.88 -10.53
CA LEU A 420 17.68 -12.73 -11.71
C LEU A 420 18.39 -11.36 -11.76
N LEU A 421 17.65 -10.30 -11.49
CA LEU A 421 18.24 -8.95 -11.42
C LEU A 421 19.16 -8.81 -10.19
N ALA A 422 18.75 -9.32 -9.04
CA ALA A 422 19.55 -9.29 -7.82
C ALA A 422 20.90 -10.01 -7.97
N ASP A 423 20.91 -11.19 -8.59
CA ASP A 423 22.10 -11.97 -8.87
C ASP A 423 23.03 -11.22 -9.84
N GLN A 424 22.47 -10.63 -10.90
CA GLN A 424 23.24 -9.85 -11.85
C GLN A 424 23.86 -8.59 -11.23
N ILE A 425 23.12 -7.89 -10.38
CA ILE A 425 23.65 -6.74 -9.62
C ILE A 425 24.79 -7.20 -8.71
N THR A 426 24.61 -8.33 -8.03
CA THR A 426 25.64 -8.90 -7.14
C THR A 426 26.92 -9.24 -7.92
N GLU A 427 26.79 -9.79 -9.12
CA GLU A 427 27.91 -10.08 -10.00
C GLU A 427 28.66 -8.79 -10.41
N TRP A 428 27.91 -7.72 -10.72
CA TRP A 428 28.50 -6.47 -11.22
C TRP A 428 29.14 -5.60 -10.15
N ILE A 429 28.54 -5.50 -8.96
CA ILE A 429 28.97 -4.54 -7.92
C ILE A 429 29.17 -5.16 -6.52
N GLY A 430 29.03 -6.48 -6.39
CA GLY A 430 29.09 -7.15 -5.09
C GLY A 430 27.76 -7.06 -4.33
N ASP A 431 27.73 -7.60 -3.13
CA ASP A 431 26.51 -7.75 -2.31
C ASP A 431 26.27 -6.60 -1.32
N GLY A 432 27.13 -5.58 -1.31
CA GLY A 432 27.03 -4.42 -0.41
C GLY A 432 25.71 -3.66 -0.48
N TYR A 433 25.11 -3.59 -1.67
CA TYR A 433 23.82 -2.93 -1.88
C TYR A 433 22.66 -3.56 -1.07
N LYS A 434 22.79 -4.83 -0.67
CA LYS A 434 21.79 -5.51 0.17
C LYS A 434 21.70 -4.90 1.57
N LYS A 435 22.74 -4.23 2.03
CA LYS A 435 22.82 -3.53 3.32
C LYS A 435 22.82 -2.00 3.17
N ASP A 436 23.40 -1.51 2.10
CA ASP A 436 23.43 -0.08 1.75
C ASP A 436 22.93 0.11 0.31
N ALA A 437 21.65 0.42 0.17
CA ALA A 437 21.02 0.62 -1.13
C ALA A 437 21.65 1.73 -1.98
N ALA A 438 22.38 2.70 -1.36
CA ALA A 438 23.10 3.74 -2.09
C ALA A 438 24.18 3.16 -3.02
N GLU A 439 24.66 1.95 -2.75
CA GLU A 439 25.64 1.28 -3.62
C GLU A 439 25.11 0.95 -5.02
N LEU A 440 23.80 0.92 -5.23
CA LEU A 440 23.22 0.75 -6.58
C LEU A 440 23.72 1.81 -7.57
N LYS A 441 24.15 2.99 -7.08
CA LYS A 441 24.76 4.04 -7.91
C LYS A 441 26.00 3.56 -8.68
N LYS A 442 26.71 2.56 -8.17
CA LYS A 442 27.88 1.93 -8.83
C LYS A 442 27.53 1.29 -10.18
N LEU A 443 26.24 1.00 -10.42
CA LEU A 443 25.76 0.44 -11.69
C LEU A 443 25.90 1.41 -12.87
N GLU A 444 25.99 2.70 -12.65
CA GLU A 444 26.11 3.71 -13.71
C GLU A 444 27.34 3.49 -14.62
N LYS A 445 28.39 2.87 -14.10
CA LYS A 445 29.60 2.53 -14.89
C LYS A 445 29.31 1.59 -16.07
N PHE A 446 28.19 0.87 -16.03
CA PHE A 446 27.78 -0.06 -17.08
C PHE A 446 26.88 0.58 -18.16
N ALA A 447 26.55 1.88 -18.06
CA ALA A 447 25.64 2.56 -18.98
C ALA A 447 26.14 2.59 -20.44
N SER A 448 27.45 2.41 -20.66
CA SER A 448 28.06 2.33 -21.99
C SER A 448 28.47 0.90 -22.38
N ASP A 449 28.33 -0.07 -21.48
CA ASP A 449 28.71 -1.45 -21.75
C ASP A 449 27.55 -2.21 -22.43
N GLU A 450 27.76 -2.53 -23.70
CA GLU A 450 26.71 -3.16 -24.51
C GLU A 450 26.29 -4.54 -24.01
N GLN A 451 27.23 -5.31 -23.48
CA GLN A 451 26.97 -6.64 -22.96
C GLN A 451 26.07 -6.56 -21.71
N SER A 452 26.37 -5.65 -20.80
CA SER A 452 25.55 -5.42 -19.60
C SER A 452 24.14 -4.95 -19.95
N LEU A 453 24.00 -4.07 -20.94
CA LEU A 453 22.69 -3.61 -21.41
C LEU A 453 21.88 -4.76 -22.02
N GLN A 454 22.52 -5.66 -22.79
CA GLN A 454 21.86 -6.86 -23.33
C GLN A 454 21.42 -7.83 -22.22
N HIS A 455 22.22 -7.99 -21.17
CA HIS A 455 21.84 -8.80 -20.02
C HIS A 455 20.59 -8.28 -19.31
N LEU A 456 20.45 -6.95 -19.15
CA LEU A 456 19.22 -6.35 -18.58
C LEU A 456 17.99 -6.66 -19.44
N LEU A 457 18.12 -6.57 -20.77
CA LEU A 457 17.02 -6.91 -21.68
C LEU A 457 16.65 -8.39 -21.58
N GLN A 458 17.65 -9.26 -21.46
CA GLN A 458 17.41 -10.70 -21.30
C GLN A 458 16.71 -11.02 -19.98
N ILE A 459 17.12 -10.40 -18.86
CA ILE A 459 16.45 -10.54 -17.57
C ILE A 459 14.98 -10.08 -17.68
N LYS A 460 14.72 -8.96 -18.32
CA LYS A 460 13.35 -8.47 -18.54
C LYS A 460 12.53 -9.46 -19.37
N LYS A 461 13.10 -10.03 -20.41
CA LYS A 461 12.43 -11.04 -21.24
C LYS A 461 12.08 -12.28 -20.43
N GLU A 462 12.98 -12.75 -19.58
CA GLU A 462 12.74 -13.90 -18.71
C GLU A 462 11.64 -13.61 -17.67
N ASN A 463 11.66 -12.42 -17.06
CA ASN A 463 10.59 -12.01 -16.13
C ASN A 463 9.21 -11.93 -16.82
N LYS A 464 9.15 -11.51 -18.09
CA LYS A 464 7.91 -11.54 -18.87
C LYS A 464 7.43 -12.97 -19.14
N HIS A 465 8.35 -13.87 -19.45
CA HIS A 465 8.03 -15.27 -19.63
C HIS A 465 7.47 -15.90 -18.34
N GLN A 466 8.11 -15.66 -17.20
CA GLN A 466 7.66 -16.16 -15.91
C GLN A 466 6.25 -15.63 -15.55
N LEU A 467 5.98 -14.35 -15.83
CA LEU A 467 4.65 -13.77 -15.64
C LEU A 467 3.61 -14.42 -16.57
N SER A 468 3.98 -14.65 -17.85
CA SER A 468 3.10 -15.28 -18.84
C SER A 468 2.67 -16.68 -18.39
N GLU A 469 3.63 -17.50 -17.99
CA GLU A 469 3.37 -18.86 -17.47
C GLU A 469 2.53 -18.83 -16.19
N TYR A 470 2.84 -17.89 -15.29
CA TYR A 470 2.09 -17.74 -14.04
C TYR A 470 0.61 -17.38 -14.30
N LEU A 471 0.33 -16.36 -15.13
CA LEU A 471 -1.03 -15.92 -15.42
C LEU A 471 -1.80 -16.96 -16.25
N LYS A 472 -1.13 -17.65 -17.17
CA LYS A 472 -1.74 -18.76 -17.91
C LYS A 472 -2.22 -19.87 -16.98
N ARG A 473 -1.37 -20.28 -16.03
CA ARG A 473 -1.68 -21.34 -15.07
C ARG A 473 -2.74 -20.94 -14.04
N THR A 474 -2.67 -19.72 -13.52
CA THR A 474 -3.52 -19.28 -12.39
C THR A 474 -4.83 -18.62 -12.81
N GLN A 475 -4.85 -17.97 -13.97
CA GLN A 475 -6.02 -17.19 -14.44
C GLN A 475 -6.44 -17.51 -15.89
N GLY A 476 -5.74 -18.43 -16.56
CA GLY A 476 -6.04 -18.77 -17.95
C GLY A 476 -5.75 -17.64 -18.96
N ILE A 477 -4.90 -16.68 -18.58
CA ILE A 477 -4.56 -15.51 -19.38
C ILE A 477 -3.29 -15.80 -20.18
N GLU A 478 -3.36 -15.64 -21.50
CA GLU A 478 -2.20 -15.73 -22.40
C GLU A 478 -1.68 -14.34 -22.72
N LEU A 479 -0.37 -14.13 -22.58
CA LEU A 479 0.31 -12.86 -22.86
C LEU A 479 1.18 -12.97 -24.12
N ASN A 480 1.22 -11.91 -24.91
CA ASN A 480 2.24 -11.75 -25.95
C ASN A 480 3.53 -11.20 -25.32
N GLU A 481 4.48 -12.08 -25.03
CA GLU A 481 5.76 -11.74 -24.38
C GLU A 481 6.64 -10.77 -25.20
N ASN A 482 6.38 -10.63 -26.51
CA ASN A 482 7.07 -9.69 -27.39
C ASN A 482 6.44 -8.30 -27.43
N SER A 483 5.34 -8.10 -26.73
CA SER A 483 4.68 -6.80 -26.62
C SER A 483 5.35 -5.92 -25.55
N VAL A 484 5.08 -4.61 -25.61
CA VAL A 484 5.38 -3.70 -24.49
C VAL A 484 4.42 -4.01 -23.34
N PHE A 485 4.94 -4.28 -22.15
CA PHE A 485 4.13 -4.44 -20.95
C PHE A 485 3.96 -3.10 -20.25
N ASP A 486 2.80 -2.51 -20.45
CA ASP A 486 2.32 -1.27 -19.83
C ASP A 486 1.43 -1.63 -18.65
N ILE A 487 1.86 -1.33 -17.43
CA ILE A 487 1.23 -1.87 -16.22
C ILE A 487 0.76 -0.75 -15.29
N GLN A 488 -0.52 -0.83 -14.92
CA GLN A 488 -1.16 0.01 -13.90
C GLN A 488 -1.80 -0.87 -12.82
N ILE A 489 -1.09 -1.07 -11.72
CA ILE A 489 -1.53 -1.90 -10.60
C ILE A 489 -1.56 -1.08 -9.31
N LYS A 490 -2.76 -0.79 -8.85
CA LYS A 490 -3.05 0.02 -7.65
C LYS A 490 -4.54 -0.03 -7.32
N ARG A 491 -4.91 0.32 -6.08
CA ARG A 491 -6.33 0.46 -5.71
C ARG A 491 -7.05 1.33 -6.75
N LEU A 492 -8.26 0.93 -7.14
CA LEU A 492 -9.04 1.72 -8.08
C LEU A 492 -9.64 2.94 -7.39
N HIS A 493 -9.30 4.09 -7.91
CA HIS A 493 -9.84 5.38 -7.50
C HIS A 493 -9.75 6.38 -8.67
N GLU A 494 -10.74 7.24 -8.83
CA GLU A 494 -10.79 8.21 -9.94
C GLU A 494 -9.56 9.13 -10.00
N TYR A 495 -8.95 9.50 -8.83
CA TYR A 495 -7.76 10.36 -8.83
C TYR A 495 -6.51 9.66 -9.37
N LYS A 496 -6.46 8.31 -9.32
CA LYS A 496 -5.39 7.49 -9.91
C LYS A 496 -5.54 7.32 -11.42
N ARG A 497 -6.67 7.73 -11.93
CA ARG A 497 -7.04 7.92 -13.33
C ARG A 497 -6.90 6.66 -14.21
N GLN A 498 -7.27 5.48 -13.68
CA GLN A 498 -7.39 4.28 -14.51
C GLN A 498 -8.35 4.51 -15.69
N GLN A 499 -9.37 5.35 -15.54
CA GLN A 499 -10.26 5.78 -16.62
C GLN A 499 -9.49 6.48 -17.74
N MET A 500 -8.44 7.24 -17.46
CA MET A 500 -7.63 7.89 -18.48
C MET A 500 -6.84 6.87 -19.31
N ASN A 501 -6.30 5.85 -18.67
CA ASN A 501 -5.64 4.74 -19.37
C ASN A 501 -6.65 3.91 -20.19
N ALA A 502 -7.86 3.68 -19.69
CA ALA A 502 -8.93 3.06 -20.46
C ALA A 502 -9.33 3.88 -21.70
N LEU A 503 -9.38 5.21 -21.59
CA LEU A 503 -9.60 6.09 -22.75
C LEU A 503 -8.44 6.03 -23.76
N TYR A 504 -7.19 5.89 -23.31
CA TYR A 504 -6.07 5.61 -24.19
C TYR A 504 -6.24 4.29 -24.95
N VAL A 505 -6.69 3.24 -24.27
CA VAL A 505 -6.96 1.94 -24.93
C VAL A 505 -8.00 2.11 -26.04
N ILE A 506 -9.08 2.85 -25.80
CA ILE A 506 -10.10 3.16 -26.82
C ILE A 506 -9.48 3.94 -27.97
N TYR A 507 -8.68 4.98 -27.66
CA TYR A 507 -7.97 5.75 -28.69
C TYR A 507 -7.10 4.85 -29.58
N LYS A 508 -6.31 3.97 -28.98
CA LYS A 508 -5.42 3.05 -29.71
C LYS A 508 -6.19 2.01 -30.51
N TYR A 509 -7.28 1.49 -29.97
CA TYR A 509 -8.20 0.61 -30.69
C TYR A 509 -8.70 1.27 -31.98
N LEU A 510 -9.18 2.51 -31.90
CA LEU A 510 -9.68 3.28 -33.03
C LEU A 510 -8.56 3.62 -34.06
N GLU A 511 -7.34 3.90 -33.61
CA GLU A 511 -6.19 4.10 -34.48
C GLU A 511 -5.88 2.83 -35.31
N ILE A 512 -5.82 1.66 -34.66
CA ILE A 512 -5.56 0.38 -35.30
C ILE A 512 -6.68 0.09 -36.35
N LYS A 513 -7.93 0.28 -35.99
CA LYS A 513 -9.08 0.13 -36.91
C LYS A 513 -8.99 1.09 -38.10
N SER A 514 -8.32 2.23 -37.97
CA SER A 514 -8.05 3.16 -39.09
C SER A 514 -6.83 2.80 -39.92
N GLY A 515 -6.13 1.71 -39.59
CA GLY A 515 -4.91 1.25 -40.26
C GLY A 515 -3.60 1.78 -39.70
N LYS A 516 -3.63 2.52 -38.58
CA LYS A 516 -2.44 3.03 -37.89
C LYS A 516 -1.93 2.00 -36.89
N LEU A 517 -1.03 1.13 -37.31
CA LEU A 517 -0.52 0.03 -36.49
C LEU A 517 0.67 0.47 -35.63
N PRO A 518 0.78 0.04 -34.40
CA PRO A 518 1.96 0.27 -33.56
C PRO A 518 3.15 -0.55 -34.08
N LYS A 519 4.37 -0.04 -33.95
CA LYS A 519 5.59 -0.74 -34.36
C LYS A 519 5.87 -2.00 -33.51
N THR A 520 5.53 -1.94 -32.24
CA THR A 520 5.60 -3.07 -31.30
C THR A 520 4.22 -3.31 -30.71
N PRO A 521 3.74 -4.54 -30.63
CA PRO A 521 2.47 -4.82 -29.95
C PRO A 521 2.47 -4.30 -28.51
N ILE A 522 1.29 -3.96 -28.00
CA ILE A 522 1.11 -3.35 -26.66
C ILE A 522 0.21 -4.26 -25.84
N THR A 523 0.61 -4.58 -24.63
CA THR A 523 -0.23 -5.23 -23.63
C THR A 523 -0.39 -4.30 -22.42
N VAL A 524 -1.60 -3.78 -22.25
CA VAL A 524 -1.95 -2.94 -21.10
C VAL A 524 -2.51 -3.84 -20.01
N ILE A 525 -1.84 -3.89 -18.86
CA ILE A 525 -2.21 -4.74 -17.75
C ILE A 525 -2.69 -3.88 -16.58
N PHE A 526 -3.95 -4.10 -16.20
CA PHE A 526 -4.56 -3.51 -15.02
C PHE A 526 -4.63 -4.52 -13.88
N GLY A 527 -4.46 -4.04 -12.66
CA GLY A 527 -4.75 -4.78 -11.45
C GLY A 527 -5.28 -3.81 -10.40
N ALA A 528 -6.53 -3.98 -9.98
CA ALA A 528 -7.17 -3.04 -9.08
C ALA A 528 -8.38 -3.65 -8.38
N LYS A 529 -8.58 -3.29 -7.11
CA LYS A 529 -9.82 -3.54 -6.38
C LYS A 529 -10.51 -2.20 -6.11
N ALA A 530 -11.82 -2.15 -6.37
CA ALA A 530 -12.68 -1.02 -6.00
C ALA A 530 -13.30 -1.25 -4.62
N ALA A 531 -13.44 -0.20 -3.83
CA ALA A 531 -14.23 -0.28 -2.60
C ALA A 531 -15.67 -0.72 -2.95
N PRO A 532 -16.31 -1.60 -2.14
CA PRO A 532 -17.61 -2.18 -2.49
C PRO A 532 -18.69 -1.14 -2.78
N ALA A 533 -18.72 -0.03 -2.07
CA ALA A 533 -19.69 1.05 -2.23
C ALA A 533 -19.34 2.08 -3.32
N TYR A 534 -18.14 2.00 -3.91
CA TYR A 534 -17.67 2.98 -4.86
C TYR A 534 -18.13 2.66 -6.29
N VAL A 535 -19.33 3.10 -6.63
CA VAL A 535 -20.05 2.75 -7.88
C VAL A 535 -19.23 3.11 -9.13
N ILE A 536 -18.73 4.35 -9.24
CA ILE A 536 -17.97 4.80 -10.42
C ILE A 536 -16.67 4.00 -10.58
N ALA A 537 -15.99 3.66 -9.49
CA ALA A 537 -14.82 2.79 -9.54
C ALA A 537 -15.16 1.40 -10.11
N LYS A 538 -16.28 0.82 -9.72
CA LYS A 538 -16.78 -0.44 -10.29
C LYS A 538 -17.16 -0.30 -11.77
N ASP A 539 -17.69 0.85 -12.17
CA ASP A 539 -17.98 1.12 -13.59
C ASP A 539 -16.71 1.22 -14.42
N ILE A 540 -15.61 1.75 -13.87
CA ILE A 540 -14.31 1.77 -14.54
C ILE A 540 -13.76 0.34 -14.71
N ILE A 541 -13.87 -0.51 -13.71
CA ILE A 541 -13.52 -1.95 -13.84
C ILE A 541 -14.36 -2.60 -14.92
N HIS A 542 -15.67 -2.32 -14.94
CA HIS A 542 -16.58 -2.83 -15.94
C HIS A 542 -16.17 -2.44 -17.36
N LEU A 543 -15.82 -1.15 -17.57
CA LEU A 543 -15.30 -0.66 -18.85
C LEU A 543 -14.04 -1.43 -19.29
N ILE A 544 -13.08 -1.60 -18.39
CA ILE A 544 -11.82 -2.29 -18.69
C ILE A 544 -12.07 -3.76 -19.09
N LEU A 545 -12.94 -4.45 -18.35
CA LEU A 545 -13.31 -5.84 -18.66
C LEU A 545 -14.06 -5.97 -20.01
N CYS A 546 -14.92 -5.02 -20.33
CA CYS A 546 -15.60 -4.96 -21.64
C CYS A 546 -14.60 -4.68 -22.79
N LEU A 547 -13.63 -3.78 -22.55
CA LEU A 547 -12.56 -3.53 -23.55
C LEU A 547 -11.67 -4.76 -23.75
N GLN A 548 -11.38 -5.49 -22.69
CA GLN A 548 -10.64 -6.76 -22.78
C GLN A 548 -11.37 -7.76 -23.68
N GLU A 549 -12.66 -7.94 -23.50
CA GLU A 549 -13.44 -8.85 -24.34
C GLU A 549 -13.53 -8.37 -25.78
N LEU A 550 -13.85 -7.08 -26.00
CA LEU A 550 -13.95 -6.48 -27.34
C LEU A 550 -12.67 -6.70 -28.15
N ILE A 551 -11.52 -6.41 -27.55
CA ILE A 551 -10.22 -6.51 -28.22
C ILE A 551 -9.86 -7.96 -28.50
N ASN A 552 -10.11 -8.87 -27.56
CA ASN A 552 -9.84 -10.31 -27.77
C ASN A 552 -10.66 -10.92 -28.91
N GLN A 553 -11.86 -10.39 -29.13
CA GLN A 553 -12.74 -10.85 -30.22
C GLN A 553 -12.45 -10.18 -31.57
N ASP A 554 -11.66 -9.12 -31.62
CA ASP A 554 -11.35 -8.38 -32.85
C ASP A 554 -10.01 -8.82 -33.47
N PRO A 555 -10.02 -9.66 -34.54
CA PRO A 555 -8.79 -10.18 -35.13
C PRO A 555 -7.96 -9.11 -35.86
N GLU A 556 -8.51 -7.94 -36.14
CA GLU A 556 -7.75 -6.82 -36.72
C GLU A 556 -6.96 -6.07 -35.65
N VAL A 557 -7.34 -6.15 -34.38
CA VAL A 557 -6.75 -5.40 -33.29
C VAL A 557 -5.92 -6.29 -32.35
N SER A 558 -6.39 -7.47 -32.00
CA SER A 558 -5.76 -8.36 -31.02
C SER A 558 -4.29 -8.72 -31.28
N PRO A 559 -3.79 -8.76 -32.53
CA PRO A 559 -2.34 -8.94 -32.77
C PRO A 559 -1.47 -7.78 -32.33
N TYR A 560 -2.05 -6.58 -32.17
CA TYR A 560 -1.33 -5.33 -31.91
C TYR A 560 -1.60 -4.70 -30.55
N LEU A 561 -2.78 -4.96 -29.99
CA LEU A 561 -3.20 -4.42 -28.71
C LEU A 561 -3.92 -5.49 -27.89
N ASN A 562 -3.53 -5.64 -26.64
CA ASN A 562 -4.22 -6.47 -25.67
C ASN A 562 -4.45 -5.67 -24.39
N VAL A 563 -5.57 -5.94 -23.75
CA VAL A 563 -5.92 -5.40 -22.43
C VAL A 563 -6.20 -6.55 -21.49
N ILE A 564 -5.57 -6.51 -20.34
CA ILE A 564 -5.70 -7.55 -19.32
C ILE A 564 -6.06 -6.88 -18.01
N MET A 565 -7.15 -7.35 -17.38
CA MET A 565 -7.46 -7.05 -16.00
C MET A 565 -7.19 -8.30 -15.16
N VAL A 566 -6.13 -8.29 -14.35
CA VAL A 566 -5.83 -9.42 -13.47
C VAL A 566 -6.83 -9.47 -12.31
N GLU A 567 -7.32 -10.66 -12.02
CA GLU A 567 -8.27 -10.89 -10.91
C GLU A 567 -7.53 -10.89 -9.57
N ASN A 568 -8.18 -10.30 -8.57
CA ASN A 568 -7.74 -10.34 -7.17
C ASN A 568 -6.31 -9.83 -6.93
N TYR A 569 -6.00 -8.64 -7.47
CA TYR A 569 -4.69 -8.02 -7.26
C TYR A 569 -4.31 -7.97 -5.76
N ASN A 570 -3.12 -8.45 -5.46
CA ASN A 570 -2.55 -8.57 -4.11
C ASN A 570 -1.01 -8.48 -4.17
N VAL A 571 -0.31 -8.67 -3.05
CA VAL A 571 1.16 -8.60 -2.99
C VAL A 571 1.80 -9.69 -3.86
N THR A 572 1.27 -10.91 -3.85
CA THR A 572 1.80 -12.03 -4.64
C THR A 572 1.76 -11.72 -6.14
N LEU A 573 0.65 -11.17 -6.65
CA LEU A 573 0.55 -10.72 -8.04
C LEU A 573 1.49 -9.55 -8.33
N ALA A 574 1.62 -8.59 -7.41
CA ALA A 574 2.55 -7.48 -7.57
C ALA A 574 4.00 -7.95 -7.74
N GLU A 575 4.42 -8.94 -6.97
CA GLU A 575 5.75 -9.54 -7.06
C GLU A 575 6.05 -10.21 -8.41
N LYS A 576 5.02 -10.64 -9.14
CA LYS A 576 5.15 -11.20 -10.49
C LYS A 576 5.05 -10.13 -11.58
N LEU A 577 4.17 -9.14 -11.41
CA LEU A 577 3.90 -8.10 -12.40
C LEU A 577 5.03 -7.06 -12.47
N ILE A 578 5.57 -6.65 -11.32
CA ILE A 578 6.56 -5.56 -11.26
C ILE A 578 7.86 -5.89 -12.01
N PRO A 579 8.49 -7.06 -11.85
CA PRO A 579 9.71 -7.40 -12.60
C PRO A 579 9.52 -7.44 -14.12
N ALA A 580 8.33 -7.78 -14.59
CA ALA A 580 8.00 -7.92 -16.01
C ALA A 580 7.63 -6.59 -16.70
N CYS A 581 7.45 -5.51 -15.97
CA CYS A 581 6.95 -4.23 -16.47
C CYS A 581 7.99 -3.49 -17.31
N ASP A 582 7.56 -2.93 -18.44
CA ASP A 582 8.34 -1.99 -19.25
C ASP A 582 7.97 -0.54 -18.91
N ILE A 583 6.68 -0.20 -18.96
CA ILE A 583 6.17 1.14 -18.67
C ILE A 583 5.31 1.10 -17.42
N SER A 584 5.73 1.85 -16.41
CA SER A 584 5.06 2.00 -15.13
C SER A 584 4.10 3.19 -15.16
N GLU A 585 2.81 2.92 -15.10
CA GLU A 585 1.75 3.94 -15.14
C GLU A 585 1.55 4.59 -13.77
N GLN A 586 1.98 5.84 -13.62
CA GLN A 586 1.91 6.64 -12.40
C GLN A 586 1.22 7.98 -12.69
N ILE A 587 -0.04 7.89 -13.14
CA ILE A 587 -0.79 8.93 -13.83
C ILE A 587 -1.85 9.64 -12.97
N SER A 588 -1.69 9.64 -11.65
CA SER A 588 -2.57 10.39 -10.75
C SER A 588 -2.65 11.87 -11.13
N LEU A 589 -3.77 12.52 -10.81
CA LEU A 589 -3.85 13.96 -10.94
C LEU A 589 -2.84 14.63 -10.00
N ALA A 590 -2.01 15.51 -10.51
CA ALA A 590 -1.03 16.24 -9.71
C ALA A 590 -1.68 16.87 -8.48
N SER A 591 -1.01 16.84 -7.34
CA SER A 591 -1.49 17.24 -6.02
C SER A 591 -2.42 16.25 -5.31
N LYS A 592 -2.64 15.03 -5.80
CA LYS A 592 -3.61 14.07 -5.22
C LYS A 592 -2.98 12.83 -4.63
N GLU A 593 -1.90 12.30 -5.19
CA GLU A 593 -1.14 11.20 -4.59
C GLU A 593 -0.13 11.75 -3.59
N ALA A 594 -0.22 11.34 -2.33
CA ALA A 594 0.72 11.80 -1.31
C ALA A 594 2.17 11.38 -1.60
N SER A 595 2.39 10.14 -1.96
CA SER A 595 3.70 9.63 -2.35
C SER A 595 3.60 8.60 -3.48
N GLY A 596 2.82 7.55 -3.28
CA GLY A 596 2.96 6.30 -3.98
C GLY A 596 4.18 5.51 -3.48
N THR A 597 4.11 4.20 -3.63
CA THR A 597 5.24 3.29 -3.41
C THR A 597 5.41 2.31 -4.57
N GLY A 598 4.36 2.10 -5.36
CA GLY A 598 4.43 1.32 -6.60
C GLY A 598 5.46 1.88 -7.56
N ASN A 599 5.49 3.20 -7.75
CA ASN A 599 6.48 3.90 -8.56
C ASN A 599 7.93 3.54 -8.19
N MET A 600 8.25 3.43 -6.90
CA MET A 600 9.58 3.05 -6.40
C MET A 600 9.92 1.59 -6.71
N LYS A 601 8.94 0.68 -6.59
CA LYS A 601 9.10 -0.75 -6.86
C LYS A 601 9.37 -1.00 -8.35
N PHE A 602 8.63 -0.34 -9.21
CA PHE A 602 8.83 -0.40 -10.66
C PHE A 602 10.19 0.17 -11.07
N MET A 603 10.57 1.33 -10.54
CA MET A 603 11.89 1.95 -10.76
C MET A 603 13.03 0.99 -10.41
N LEU A 604 12.96 0.38 -9.22
CA LEU A 604 13.97 -0.58 -8.73
C LEU A 604 14.10 -1.80 -9.65
N ASN A 605 13.02 -2.19 -10.33
CA ASN A 605 12.98 -3.33 -11.25
C ASN A 605 13.17 -2.95 -12.73
N GLY A 606 13.62 -1.73 -12.99
CA GLY A 606 13.98 -1.27 -14.33
C GLY A 606 12.81 -0.92 -15.24
N ALA A 607 11.62 -0.74 -14.72
CA ALA A 607 10.53 -0.14 -15.48
C ALA A 607 10.74 1.38 -15.61
N VAL A 608 10.33 1.95 -16.74
CA VAL A 608 10.39 3.39 -16.98
C VAL A 608 9.04 4.00 -16.62
N THR A 609 9.06 5.02 -15.77
CA THR A 609 7.83 5.69 -15.32
C THR A 609 7.25 6.56 -16.43
N LEU A 610 5.96 6.40 -16.70
CA LEU A 610 5.09 7.35 -17.37
C LEU A 610 4.16 7.93 -16.31
N GLY A 611 4.30 9.20 -16.02
CA GLY A 611 3.58 9.77 -14.87
C GLY A 611 3.45 11.28 -14.90
N THR A 612 2.81 11.79 -13.86
CA THR A 612 2.64 13.22 -13.59
C THR A 612 3.65 13.67 -12.54
N GLU A 613 3.86 14.99 -12.43
CA GLU A 613 4.61 15.60 -11.32
C GLU A 613 3.79 15.58 -10.03
N ASP A 614 3.62 14.38 -9.47
CA ASP A 614 2.81 14.12 -8.28
C ASP A 614 3.51 13.15 -7.33
N GLY A 615 3.34 13.34 -6.04
CA GLY A 615 3.92 12.50 -4.99
C GLY A 615 5.43 12.28 -5.17
N ALA A 616 5.87 11.04 -4.98
CA ALA A 616 7.28 10.67 -5.13
C ALA A 616 7.74 10.60 -6.60
N ASN A 617 6.85 10.72 -7.60
CA ASN A 617 7.28 10.83 -8.99
C ASN A 617 8.21 12.03 -9.20
N VAL A 618 7.98 13.13 -8.47
CA VAL A 618 8.85 14.33 -8.51
C VAL A 618 10.27 13.98 -8.10
N GLU A 619 10.44 13.25 -7.02
CA GLU A 619 11.76 12.83 -6.52
C GLU A 619 12.40 11.78 -7.46
N ILE A 620 11.61 10.84 -8.01
CA ILE A 620 12.10 9.90 -9.05
C ILE A 620 12.64 10.68 -10.25
N HIS A 621 11.88 11.67 -10.75
CA HIS A 621 12.28 12.52 -11.86
C HIS A 621 13.61 13.24 -11.57
N GLN A 622 13.76 13.83 -10.38
CA GLN A 622 14.99 14.48 -9.95
C GLN A 622 16.21 13.54 -9.96
N PHE A 623 16.01 12.28 -9.57
CA PHE A 623 17.10 11.30 -9.53
C PHE A 623 17.49 10.74 -10.88
N VAL A 624 16.51 10.48 -11.76
CA VAL A 624 16.78 9.83 -13.06
C VAL A 624 17.03 10.82 -14.19
N GLY A 625 16.55 12.06 -14.08
CA GLY A 625 16.63 13.10 -15.11
C GLY A 625 15.61 12.91 -16.25
N ASP A 626 15.43 13.97 -17.04
CA ASP A 626 14.39 14.07 -18.10
C ASP A 626 14.43 12.94 -19.14
N ASP A 627 15.63 12.42 -19.43
CA ASP A 627 15.82 11.39 -20.46
C ASP A 627 15.33 9.99 -20.03
N ASN A 628 15.11 9.77 -18.73
CA ASN A 628 14.85 8.43 -18.17
C ASN A 628 13.46 8.28 -17.52
N ILE A 629 12.57 9.22 -17.80
CA ILE A 629 11.18 9.26 -17.32
C ILE A 629 10.32 9.96 -18.36
N TYR A 630 9.04 9.69 -18.39
CA TYR A 630 8.06 10.34 -19.27
C TYR A 630 7.06 11.09 -18.40
N ILE A 631 7.14 12.42 -18.41
CA ILE A 631 6.27 13.30 -17.62
C ILE A 631 5.28 13.99 -18.53
N PHE A 632 4.03 14.11 -18.07
CA PHE A 632 2.94 14.80 -18.73
C PHE A 632 2.01 15.50 -17.75
N GLY A 633 1.15 16.34 -18.30
CA GLY A 633 0.00 16.92 -17.61
C GLY A 633 0.32 18.18 -16.79
N ALA A 634 -0.75 18.76 -16.26
CA ALA A 634 -0.70 19.96 -15.43
C ALA A 634 0.06 19.71 -14.14
N LYS A 635 0.75 20.73 -13.64
CA LYS A 635 1.45 20.68 -12.35
C LYS A 635 0.48 20.92 -11.19
N SER A 636 0.94 20.63 -9.99
CA SER A 636 0.11 20.72 -8.77
C SER A 636 -0.44 22.11 -8.50
N ASP A 637 0.32 23.17 -8.75
CA ASP A 637 -0.12 24.56 -8.60
C ASP A 637 -1.24 24.92 -9.58
N GLU A 638 -1.15 24.47 -10.83
CA GLU A 638 -2.20 24.67 -11.84
C GLU A 638 -3.49 23.93 -11.43
N VAL A 639 -3.36 22.68 -10.99
CA VAL A 639 -4.51 21.88 -10.54
C VAL A 639 -5.17 22.49 -9.31
N ILE A 640 -4.40 22.91 -8.33
CA ILE A 640 -4.90 23.58 -7.11
C ILE A 640 -5.63 24.87 -7.51
N ALA A 641 -5.07 25.68 -8.42
CA ALA A 641 -5.70 26.89 -8.90
C ALA A 641 -7.05 26.63 -9.62
N HIS A 642 -7.18 25.51 -10.36
CA HIS A 642 -8.45 25.11 -10.96
C HIS A 642 -9.52 24.76 -9.91
N TYR A 643 -9.14 24.07 -8.83
CA TYR A 643 -10.07 23.78 -7.74
C TYR A 643 -10.49 25.07 -6.99
N GLU A 644 -9.55 25.95 -6.66
CA GLU A 644 -9.83 27.21 -5.99
C GLU A 644 -10.78 28.11 -6.79
N LYS A 645 -10.55 28.20 -8.09
CA LYS A 645 -11.38 29.01 -9.01
C LYS A 645 -12.68 28.32 -9.42
N SER A 646 -12.77 27.00 -9.22
CA SER A 646 -13.87 26.17 -9.71
C SER A 646 -14.15 26.37 -11.21
N ASP A 647 -13.09 26.53 -12.02
CA ASP A 647 -13.18 26.92 -13.43
C ASP A 647 -13.03 25.76 -14.42
N TYR A 648 -12.65 24.53 -13.96
CA TYR A 648 -12.59 23.34 -14.81
C TYR A 648 -13.99 22.91 -15.23
N ARG A 649 -14.19 22.75 -16.55
CA ARG A 649 -15.45 22.26 -17.13
C ARG A 649 -15.15 21.17 -18.16
N PRO A 650 -15.45 19.89 -17.85
CA PRO A 650 -15.16 18.77 -18.76
C PRO A 650 -15.87 18.92 -20.11
N SER A 651 -17.07 19.53 -20.13
CA SER A 651 -17.82 19.80 -21.36
C SER A 651 -17.04 20.63 -22.38
N ASP A 652 -16.18 21.55 -21.93
CA ASP A 652 -15.39 22.39 -22.83
C ASP A 652 -14.34 21.58 -23.60
N TYR A 653 -13.72 20.62 -22.93
CA TYR A 653 -12.76 19.68 -23.55
C TYR A 653 -13.47 18.69 -24.47
N TYR A 654 -14.58 18.12 -23.99
CA TYR A 654 -15.39 17.17 -24.76
C TYR A 654 -15.92 17.77 -26.07
N THR A 655 -16.44 19.00 -26.05
CA THR A 655 -17.02 19.65 -27.23
C THR A 655 -15.97 20.17 -28.21
N LYS A 656 -14.79 20.57 -27.72
CA LYS A 656 -13.75 21.21 -28.54
C LYS A 656 -12.72 20.22 -29.12
N ASN A 657 -12.55 19.05 -28.49
CA ASN A 657 -11.55 18.07 -28.89
C ASN A 657 -12.21 16.81 -29.49
N PRO A 658 -12.14 16.64 -30.83
CA PRO A 658 -12.77 15.48 -31.50
C PRO A 658 -12.20 14.12 -31.04
N MET A 659 -10.95 14.05 -30.60
CA MET A 659 -10.33 12.83 -30.10
C MET A 659 -10.97 12.43 -28.76
N ILE A 660 -11.10 13.38 -27.83
CA ILE A 660 -11.78 13.16 -26.53
C ILE A 660 -13.23 12.74 -26.79
N GLN A 661 -13.93 13.48 -27.66
CA GLN A 661 -15.31 13.18 -28.02
C GLN A 661 -15.47 11.74 -28.52
N LYS A 662 -14.65 11.31 -29.49
CA LYS A 662 -14.71 9.95 -30.05
C LYS A 662 -14.43 8.88 -28.99
N ALA A 663 -13.44 9.09 -28.16
CA ALA A 663 -13.09 8.13 -27.11
C ALA A 663 -14.21 7.97 -26.07
N VAL A 664 -14.84 9.07 -25.65
CA VAL A 664 -15.92 9.06 -24.66
C VAL A 664 -17.23 8.50 -25.26
N GLU A 665 -17.56 8.87 -26.51
CA GLU A 665 -18.73 8.33 -27.21
C GLU A 665 -18.62 6.84 -27.46
N PHE A 666 -17.40 6.32 -27.64
CA PHE A 666 -17.15 4.90 -27.83
C PHE A 666 -17.61 4.06 -26.63
N ILE A 667 -17.50 4.59 -25.39
CA ILE A 667 -17.96 3.91 -24.17
C ILE A 667 -19.41 3.48 -24.28
N THR A 668 -20.25 4.29 -24.93
CA THR A 668 -21.67 4.04 -25.13
C THR A 668 -22.03 3.67 -26.57
N GLY A 669 -21.03 3.34 -27.38
CA GLY A 669 -21.21 2.85 -28.74
C GLY A 669 -21.83 1.45 -28.78
N SER A 670 -22.39 1.06 -29.96
CA SER A 670 -23.11 -0.21 -30.12
C SER A 670 -22.28 -1.42 -29.70
N GLN A 671 -21.01 -1.49 -30.11
CA GLN A 671 -20.11 -2.59 -29.79
C GLN A 671 -19.93 -2.78 -28.26
N MET A 672 -19.76 -1.66 -27.54
CA MET A 672 -19.62 -1.70 -26.07
C MET A 672 -20.93 -2.07 -25.39
N MET A 673 -22.06 -1.59 -25.92
CA MET A 673 -23.39 -1.87 -25.39
C MET A 673 -23.86 -3.32 -25.63
N GLU A 674 -23.27 -4.02 -26.58
CA GLU A 674 -23.51 -5.45 -26.83
C GLU A 674 -22.79 -6.34 -25.79
N ILE A 675 -21.64 -5.88 -25.28
CA ILE A 675 -20.80 -6.60 -24.32
C ILE A 675 -21.14 -6.21 -22.90
N GLY A 676 -21.25 -4.91 -22.63
CA GLY A 676 -21.36 -4.37 -21.30
C GLY A 676 -22.79 -4.05 -20.87
N LYS A 677 -22.94 -3.78 -19.58
CA LYS A 677 -24.22 -3.33 -19.00
C LYS A 677 -24.43 -1.85 -19.33
N LYS A 678 -25.49 -1.57 -20.04
CA LYS A 678 -25.86 -0.23 -20.49
C LYS A 678 -25.83 0.81 -19.37
N GLU A 679 -26.45 0.50 -18.25
CA GLU A 679 -26.53 1.41 -17.08
C GLU A 679 -25.15 1.85 -16.57
N ASN A 680 -24.21 0.90 -16.47
CA ASN A 680 -22.84 1.17 -15.97
C ASN A 680 -22.06 2.03 -16.96
N LEU A 681 -22.12 1.72 -18.26
CA LEU A 681 -21.42 2.45 -19.31
C LEU A 681 -21.98 3.87 -19.48
N GLU A 682 -23.31 4.05 -19.45
CA GLU A 682 -23.95 5.36 -19.53
C GLU A 682 -23.65 6.22 -18.30
N ARG A 683 -23.65 5.63 -17.09
CA ARG A 683 -23.29 6.35 -15.85
C ARG A 683 -21.85 6.85 -15.91
N LEU A 684 -20.90 6.01 -16.29
CA LEU A 684 -19.49 6.39 -16.41
C LEU A 684 -19.29 7.49 -17.47
N SER A 685 -19.90 7.33 -18.66
CA SER A 685 -19.83 8.33 -19.71
C SER A 685 -20.44 9.67 -19.28
N SER A 686 -21.55 9.63 -18.56
CA SER A 686 -22.20 10.84 -18.01
C SER A 686 -21.33 11.51 -16.95
N GLU A 687 -20.70 10.73 -16.07
CA GLU A 687 -19.80 11.25 -15.02
C GLU A 687 -18.61 11.98 -15.64
N LEU A 688 -17.95 11.38 -16.64
CA LEU A 688 -16.84 11.99 -17.36
C LEU A 688 -17.24 13.30 -18.07
N LYS A 689 -18.41 13.33 -18.72
CA LYS A 689 -18.87 14.54 -19.44
C LYS A 689 -19.30 15.68 -18.54
N LYS A 690 -19.83 15.39 -17.35
CA LYS A 690 -20.49 16.40 -16.49
C LYS A 690 -19.65 16.83 -15.30
N LYS A 691 -18.85 15.91 -14.74
CA LYS A 691 -18.14 16.17 -13.49
C LYS A 691 -16.63 16.04 -13.65
N ASP A 692 -16.14 14.87 -14.08
CA ASP A 692 -14.71 14.58 -14.24
C ASP A 692 -13.87 15.21 -13.12
N TRP A 693 -14.20 14.90 -11.88
CA TRP A 693 -13.65 15.51 -10.65
C TRP A 693 -12.14 15.57 -10.59
N PHE A 694 -11.48 14.65 -11.31
CA PHE A 694 -10.03 14.55 -11.33
C PHE A 694 -9.44 14.94 -12.69
N MET A 695 -10.12 15.81 -13.41
CA MET A 695 -9.61 16.53 -14.59
C MET A 695 -8.95 15.62 -15.63
N THR A 696 -9.56 14.48 -15.89
CA THR A 696 -9.04 13.49 -16.87
C THR A 696 -8.84 14.13 -18.24
N PHE A 697 -9.79 14.97 -18.69
CA PHE A 697 -9.72 15.57 -20.02
C PHE A 697 -8.70 16.71 -20.11
N LEU A 698 -8.34 17.34 -19.00
CA LEU A 698 -7.28 18.36 -18.97
C LEU A 698 -5.95 17.78 -19.47
N ASP A 699 -5.63 16.58 -19.05
CA ASP A 699 -4.33 15.96 -19.29
C ASP A 699 -4.35 14.88 -20.38
N LEU A 700 -5.52 14.44 -20.88
CA LEU A 700 -5.66 13.26 -21.75
C LEU A 700 -4.84 13.37 -23.04
N GLU A 701 -4.86 14.52 -23.71
CA GLU A 701 -4.13 14.72 -24.95
C GLU A 701 -2.61 14.66 -24.74
N ASP A 702 -2.12 15.29 -23.68
CA ASP A 702 -0.71 15.25 -23.32
C ASP A 702 -0.26 13.86 -22.87
N TYR A 703 -1.11 13.15 -22.16
CA TYR A 703 -0.90 11.75 -21.79
C TYR A 703 -0.73 10.87 -23.02
N ILE A 704 -1.65 10.95 -23.97
CA ILE A 704 -1.59 10.17 -25.21
C ILE A 704 -0.30 10.47 -25.96
N ARG A 705 0.02 11.75 -26.18
CA ARG A 705 1.23 12.17 -26.88
C ARG A 705 2.50 11.63 -26.21
N THR A 706 2.56 11.71 -24.89
CA THR A 706 3.71 11.26 -24.09
C THR A 706 3.86 9.74 -24.12
N LYS A 707 2.74 9.02 -24.02
CA LYS A 707 2.72 7.56 -24.11
C LYS A 707 3.14 7.05 -25.49
N GLU A 708 2.67 7.69 -26.56
CA GLU A 708 3.10 7.38 -27.93
C GLU A 708 4.61 7.58 -28.10
N ARG A 709 5.19 8.63 -27.51
CA ARG A 709 6.64 8.84 -27.51
C ARG A 709 7.37 7.72 -26.76
N ALA A 710 6.87 7.28 -25.61
CA ALA A 710 7.47 6.18 -24.87
C ALA A 710 7.45 4.87 -25.66
N LEU A 711 6.34 4.58 -26.34
CA LEU A 711 6.20 3.40 -27.19
C LEU A 711 7.12 3.46 -28.43
N GLU A 712 7.32 4.63 -29.01
CA GLU A 712 8.28 4.83 -30.10
C GLU A 712 9.72 4.61 -29.61
N ASP A 713 10.11 5.24 -28.49
CA ASP A 713 11.44 5.10 -27.90
C ASP A 713 11.77 3.66 -27.49
N TYR A 714 10.74 2.87 -27.12
CA TYR A 714 10.90 1.45 -26.79
C TYR A 714 11.48 0.63 -27.95
N THR A 715 11.29 1.05 -29.19
CA THR A 715 11.82 0.33 -30.38
C THR A 715 13.34 0.37 -30.45
N ASP A 716 13.99 1.40 -29.91
CA ASP A 716 15.44 1.43 -29.68
C ASP A 716 15.79 0.69 -28.40
N ARG A 717 16.02 -0.60 -28.52
CA ARG A 717 16.25 -1.49 -27.37
C ARG A 717 17.49 -1.12 -26.55
N LYS A 718 18.52 -0.60 -27.20
CA LYS A 718 19.76 -0.18 -26.52
C LYS A 718 19.53 1.08 -25.68
N THR A 719 18.88 2.08 -26.23
CA THR A 719 18.50 3.29 -25.51
C THR A 719 17.51 2.95 -24.38
N TRP A 720 16.55 2.05 -24.62
CA TRP A 720 15.65 1.59 -23.56
C TRP A 720 16.37 0.90 -22.39
N ALA A 721 17.36 0.04 -22.68
CA ALA A 721 18.17 -0.60 -21.65
C ALA A 721 18.97 0.41 -20.80
N LYS A 722 19.43 1.51 -21.41
CA LYS A 722 20.06 2.61 -20.66
C LYS A 722 19.09 3.28 -19.71
N LYS A 723 17.84 3.53 -20.14
CA LYS A 723 16.79 4.06 -19.26
C LYS A 723 16.49 3.11 -18.11
N MET A 724 16.43 1.79 -18.38
CA MET A 724 16.26 0.77 -17.33
C MET A 724 17.39 0.85 -16.29
N LEU A 725 18.63 0.88 -16.74
CA LEU A 725 19.82 0.97 -15.87
C LEU A 725 19.83 2.25 -15.05
N ALA A 726 19.48 3.39 -15.65
CA ALA A 726 19.39 4.68 -14.98
C ALA A 726 18.36 4.65 -13.84
N ASN A 727 17.21 4.01 -14.06
CA ASN A 727 16.20 3.84 -13.02
C ASN A 727 16.72 2.96 -11.87
N ILE A 728 17.26 1.77 -12.16
CA ILE A 728 17.78 0.85 -11.16
C ILE A 728 18.90 1.50 -10.34
N SER A 729 19.87 2.13 -10.99
CA SER A 729 21.04 2.72 -10.34
C SER A 729 20.70 3.88 -9.41
N ASN A 730 19.59 4.56 -9.65
CA ASN A 730 19.12 5.70 -8.85
C ASN A 730 18.01 5.34 -7.84
N ALA A 731 17.63 4.06 -7.74
CA ALA A 731 16.57 3.63 -6.83
C ALA A 731 16.98 3.56 -5.35
N GLY A 732 18.26 3.67 -5.04
CA GLY A 732 18.78 3.49 -3.67
C GLY A 732 18.16 4.40 -2.62
N PHE A 733 17.85 5.65 -2.99
CA PHE A 733 17.18 6.60 -2.10
C PHE A 733 15.82 6.07 -1.61
N PHE A 734 15.11 5.29 -2.39
CA PHE A 734 13.78 4.76 -2.07
C PHE A 734 13.81 3.48 -1.23
N SER A 735 14.93 3.15 -0.60
CA SER A 735 15.00 2.10 0.41
C SER A 735 14.28 2.51 1.69
N SER A 736 13.42 1.64 2.22
CA SER A 736 12.79 1.85 3.53
C SER A 736 13.80 1.88 4.67
N ASP A 737 14.97 1.29 4.51
CA ASP A 737 16.06 1.40 5.49
C ASP A 737 16.53 2.86 5.65
N ARG A 738 16.67 3.61 4.54
CA ARG A 738 16.96 5.05 4.57
C ARG A 738 15.84 5.80 5.30
N THR A 739 14.57 5.53 4.93
CA THR A 739 13.40 6.18 5.55
C THR A 739 13.40 5.95 7.06
N ILE A 740 13.59 4.73 7.52
CA ILE A 740 13.54 4.37 8.95
C ILE A 740 14.73 4.98 9.71
N ARG A 741 15.94 5.07 9.11
CA ARG A 741 17.05 5.80 9.73
C ARG A 741 16.69 7.28 9.94
N GLU A 742 16.01 7.91 8.98
CA GLU A 742 15.56 9.30 9.10
C GLU A 742 14.50 9.46 10.18
N TYR A 743 13.50 8.56 10.26
CA TYR A 743 12.55 8.54 11.37
C TYR A 743 13.23 8.40 12.73
N ASN A 744 14.22 7.50 12.84
CA ASN A 744 14.94 7.32 14.10
C ASN A 744 15.76 8.55 14.47
N ARG A 745 16.51 9.10 13.51
CA ARG A 745 17.36 10.29 13.73
C ARG A 745 16.55 11.51 14.17
N ASP A 746 15.43 11.77 13.50
CA ASP A 746 14.71 13.04 13.62
C ASP A 746 13.54 12.97 14.62
N ILE A 747 12.88 11.82 14.74
CA ILE A 747 11.60 11.67 15.47
C ILE A 747 11.74 10.69 16.64
N TRP A 748 12.11 9.43 16.39
CA TRP A 748 12.01 8.38 17.41
C TRP A 748 13.12 8.42 18.46
N LYS A 749 14.37 8.65 18.04
CA LYS A 749 15.55 8.73 18.91
C LYS A 749 15.66 7.52 19.84
N LEU A 750 15.64 6.33 19.22
CA LEU A 750 15.68 5.04 19.95
C LEU A 750 17.08 4.71 20.51
N GLY A 751 18.10 5.47 20.13
CA GLY A 751 19.49 5.16 20.35
C GLY A 751 20.11 4.42 19.15
N ASP A 752 21.45 4.28 19.20
CA ASP A 752 22.23 3.55 18.17
C ASP A 752 22.16 2.04 18.42
#